data_1c64f8e779aeff4a0943348acf91a069
#
_entry.id   1c64f8e779aeff4a0943348acf91a069
#
_cell.length_a   1.000
_cell.length_b   1.000
_cell.length_c   1.000
_cell.angle_alpha   90.00
_cell.angle_beta   90.00
_cell.angle_gamma   90.00
#
_symmetry.space_group_name_H-M   'P 1'
#
loop_
_entity.id
_entity.type
_entity.pdbx_description
1 polymer ?
#
loop_
_entity_poly.entity_id
_entity_poly.type
_entity_poly.pdbx_seq_one_letter_code
_entity_poly.pdbx_strand_id
1 'polypeptide(L)'
;MAQVLADDIEKVSGAKPLVSTRKGNGPAIILGTLKHTGRHREMKGSWERYAIDTKDGNIYITGSDARGLAYGVLHVSEAIGVSPWYWFADVPVNETSRRVYDYAENCVSQSPSVKYRGIFINDEDWGLKTWASKTFEPELGDIGPKTYDRVCELILRLKGNMLAPAMHSCTGAFYSHPESQEMADKWGIMITTSHCEPLLFNNASKSEWDKARDGEWNYETNSATILKKLDDRIRETAQYDNIYTMGLRGLHDEAMKGSTDPKERARTLENVIAKQREILVKYKRQKADKLPQIFVPYKETLDIYDAGLRVPDDITLVWPDDNYGYMKRVSNAVEQRRSGHSGIYYHLSYLGTPHDNLWINTTAPMLMYEELKKSYDAGADRYWLLNVGDIKPMELGIQQFFDMAYDFSSFSYDNANLYQAEWLARTFLSKRENMTSRLAELTAQFQFILDNYYRLAWNRKPEFMGYEMEWDSEENNRLHDTDFSFEDGSAQKRLIDYENICEAYDMIERNLAPEQCPALFEMVGYAVHSACQMNRKFLYAQRNHETGDAVYAVMAFNANEKIEQLRKQYNEQLDGKWNQMISQVPPGYTAKYHQMPKLSDKPTDAYRLPDYQHHPELRNKIDLSTLTVSNPFRLMKGIGSDWLSLQMGQPLDLQTTGSIDIPIPQIMDSADSVSLCISVVPMWPVAYDRSNRFAVSVDGGKPQVCENIFKEWGPEWKLQVLENRKEFVMTLPLNKAHHPHIMTLSIVDPGQIIQKITYE
;
A
#
# COMPACT_ATOMS: atom_id res chain seq x y z
N MET A 1 0.68 -24.26 16.33
CA MET A 1 1.50 -24.48 15.11
C MET A 1 1.61 -25.96 14.70
N ALA A 2 1.80 -26.91 15.61
CA ALA A 2 1.84 -28.33 15.22
C ALA A 2 0.53 -28.82 14.55
N GLN A 3 -0.62 -28.39 15.07
CA GLN A 3 -1.91 -28.69 14.46
C GLN A 3 -2.06 -28.03 13.08
N VAL A 4 -1.65 -26.77 12.94
CA VAL A 4 -1.67 -26.05 11.66
C VAL A 4 -0.87 -26.80 10.58
N LEU A 5 0.35 -27.24 10.92
CA LEU A 5 1.16 -28.02 9.99
C LEU A 5 0.54 -29.38 9.66
N ALA A 6 -0.06 -30.06 10.65
CA ALA A 6 -0.74 -31.34 10.41
C ALA A 6 -1.96 -31.16 9.48
N ASP A 7 -2.74 -30.10 9.67
CA ASP A 7 -3.88 -29.74 8.81
C ASP A 7 -3.43 -29.36 7.38
N ASP A 8 -2.31 -28.64 7.26
CA ASP A 8 -1.73 -28.28 5.96
C ASP A 8 -1.17 -29.50 5.23
N ILE A 9 -0.51 -30.41 5.94
CA ILE A 9 -0.07 -31.70 5.36
C ILE A 9 -1.26 -32.53 4.89
N GLU A 10 -2.35 -32.56 5.68
CA GLU A 10 -3.59 -33.26 5.31
C GLU A 10 -4.19 -32.69 4.00
N LYS A 11 -4.26 -31.35 3.87
CA LYS A 11 -4.73 -30.68 2.64
C LYS A 11 -3.90 -31.06 1.41
N VAL A 12 -2.57 -31.20 1.57
CA VAL A 12 -1.67 -31.52 0.44
C VAL A 12 -1.63 -33.02 0.11
N SER A 13 -1.69 -33.89 1.11
CA SER A 13 -1.42 -35.34 0.96
C SER A 13 -2.66 -36.24 1.14
N GLY A 14 -3.75 -35.70 1.67
CA GLY A 14 -4.91 -36.46 2.10
C GLY A 14 -4.69 -37.27 3.39
N ALA A 15 -3.52 -37.20 4.01
CA ALA A 15 -3.17 -37.92 5.23
C ALA A 15 -2.78 -36.98 6.36
N LYS A 16 -3.44 -37.06 7.50
CA LYS A 16 -3.19 -36.21 8.66
C LYS A 16 -2.16 -36.84 9.60
N PRO A 17 -1.01 -36.19 9.83
CA PRO A 17 -0.03 -36.65 10.81
C PRO A 17 -0.59 -36.60 12.24
N LEU A 18 -0.16 -37.55 13.06
CA LEU A 18 -0.47 -37.53 14.48
C LEU A 18 0.34 -36.43 15.20
N VAL A 19 -0.35 -35.52 15.85
CA VAL A 19 0.29 -34.50 16.72
C VAL A 19 0.47 -35.11 18.13
N SER A 20 1.72 -35.11 18.62
CA SER A 20 2.07 -35.68 19.92
C SER A 20 3.18 -34.88 20.62
N THR A 21 3.19 -34.87 21.92
CA THR A 21 4.29 -34.29 22.73
C THR A 21 5.49 -35.27 22.89
N ARG A 22 5.39 -36.50 22.38
CA ARG A 22 6.45 -37.51 22.42
C ARG A 22 6.74 -38.02 21.02
N LYS A 23 8.02 -38.15 20.67
CA LYS A 23 8.44 -38.76 19.42
C LYS A 23 8.08 -40.25 19.39
N GLY A 24 7.45 -40.69 18.30
CA GLY A 24 7.24 -42.10 17.99
C GLY A 24 8.47 -42.79 17.39
N ASN A 25 8.29 -44.02 16.90
CA ASN A 25 9.38 -44.82 16.29
C ASN A 25 9.60 -44.50 14.78
N GLY A 26 8.69 -43.79 14.14
CA GLY A 26 8.77 -43.44 12.73
C GLY A 26 9.39 -42.04 12.48
N PRO A 27 9.45 -41.62 11.18
CA PRO A 27 9.83 -40.27 10.83
C PRO A 27 8.94 -39.22 11.52
N ALA A 28 9.52 -38.11 11.93
CA ALA A 28 8.80 -37.07 12.66
C ALA A 28 9.25 -35.68 12.29
N ILE A 29 8.32 -34.73 12.35
CA ILE A 29 8.61 -33.28 12.33
C ILE A 29 8.63 -32.82 13.79
N ILE A 30 9.77 -32.30 14.23
CA ILE A 30 10.04 -31.96 15.63
C ILE A 30 10.09 -30.42 15.72
N LEU A 31 9.16 -29.87 16.48
CA LEU A 31 8.99 -28.43 16.66
C LEU A 31 9.48 -27.99 18.04
N GLY A 32 10.24 -26.90 18.08
CA GLY A 32 10.67 -26.35 19.37
C GLY A 32 11.43 -25.04 19.24
N THR A 33 11.48 -24.27 20.32
CA THR A 33 12.39 -23.10 20.39
C THR A 33 13.80 -23.57 20.82
N LEU A 34 14.78 -22.68 20.74
CA LEU A 34 16.17 -22.93 21.17
C LEU A 34 16.27 -23.62 22.54
N LYS A 35 15.40 -23.21 23.46
CA LYS A 35 15.33 -23.76 24.82
C LYS A 35 14.98 -25.25 24.85
N HIS A 36 14.14 -25.70 23.89
CA HIS A 36 13.63 -27.05 23.82
C HIS A 36 14.49 -27.97 22.96
N THR A 37 15.00 -27.45 21.82
CA THR A 37 15.78 -28.27 20.89
C THR A 37 17.28 -28.33 21.22
N GLY A 38 17.80 -27.30 21.88
CA GLY A 38 19.23 -27.11 22.13
C GLY A 38 20.07 -26.89 20.87
N ARG A 39 19.43 -26.76 19.68
CA ARG A 39 20.05 -26.55 18.35
C ARG A 39 20.12 -25.05 18.02
N HIS A 40 20.99 -24.67 17.07
CA HIS A 40 21.09 -23.31 16.52
C HIS A 40 21.25 -22.22 17.59
N ARG A 41 22.16 -22.42 18.55
CA ARG A 41 22.42 -21.49 19.66
C ARG A 41 22.88 -20.11 19.17
N GLU A 42 23.39 -20.01 17.96
CA GLU A 42 23.75 -18.77 17.26
C GLU A 42 22.56 -17.81 17.04
N MET A 43 21.34 -18.33 17.03
CA MET A 43 20.13 -17.50 16.94
C MET A 43 19.72 -16.88 18.30
N LYS A 44 20.45 -17.16 19.40
CA LYS A 44 20.09 -16.63 20.72
C LYS A 44 20.18 -15.10 20.76
N GLY A 45 19.11 -14.46 21.20
CA GLY A 45 19.01 -13.01 21.29
C GLY A 45 18.52 -12.33 20.00
N SER A 46 18.36 -13.08 18.92
CA SER A 46 17.68 -12.62 17.71
C SER A 46 16.17 -12.78 17.85
N TRP A 47 15.41 -11.91 17.16
CA TRP A 47 13.95 -12.04 17.13
C TRP A 47 13.51 -12.76 15.86
N GLU A 48 12.49 -13.64 16.01
CA GLU A 48 11.70 -14.25 14.93
C GLU A 48 12.53 -15.00 13.87
N ARG A 49 13.71 -15.52 14.23
CA ARG A 49 14.50 -16.41 13.38
C ARG A 49 14.06 -17.87 13.54
N TYR A 50 14.24 -18.62 12.47
CA TYR A 50 14.05 -20.07 12.49
C TYR A 50 15.18 -20.79 11.77
N ALA A 51 15.30 -22.07 12.06
CA ALA A 51 16.15 -23.01 11.35
C ALA A 51 15.36 -24.28 11.06
N ILE A 52 15.60 -24.87 9.90
CA ILE A 52 15.06 -26.16 9.48
C ILE A 52 16.25 -27.09 9.21
N ASP A 53 16.24 -28.28 9.81
CA ASP A 53 17.24 -29.30 9.56
C ASP A 53 16.54 -30.61 9.18
N THR A 54 17.00 -31.24 8.12
CA THR A 54 16.64 -32.62 7.79
C THR A 54 17.77 -33.52 8.20
N LYS A 55 17.52 -34.43 9.20
CA LYS A 55 18.53 -35.34 9.74
C LYS A 55 17.90 -36.62 10.21
N ASP A 56 18.54 -37.75 9.88
CA ASP A 56 18.17 -39.12 10.36
C ASP A 56 16.68 -39.45 10.09
N GLY A 57 16.18 -39.02 8.89
CA GLY A 57 14.78 -39.22 8.50
C GLY A 57 13.76 -38.36 9.27
N ASN A 58 14.22 -37.36 10.02
CA ASN A 58 13.36 -36.41 10.73
C ASN A 58 13.61 -34.98 10.24
N ILE A 59 12.60 -34.11 10.37
CA ILE A 59 12.70 -32.66 10.15
C ILE A 59 12.65 -31.99 11.53
N TYR A 60 13.60 -31.10 11.79
CA TYR A 60 13.65 -30.29 13.00
C TYR A 60 13.37 -28.83 12.64
N ILE A 61 12.35 -28.22 13.22
CA ILE A 61 12.07 -26.80 13.07
C ILE A 61 12.34 -26.12 14.40
N THR A 62 13.35 -25.27 14.42
CA THR A 62 13.81 -24.57 15.64
C THR A 62 13.60 -23.08 15.49
N GLY A 63 12.82 -22.45 16.40
CA GLY A 63 12.65 -21.00 16.45
C GLY A 63 13.54 -20.33 17.50
N SER A 64 14.06 -19.13 17.23
CA SER A 64 14.70 -18.30 18.26
C SER A 64 13.72 -17.94 19.40
N ASP A 65 12.46 -17.80 19.02
CA ASP A 65 11.30 -17.52 19.87
C ASP A 65 10.03 -18.21 19.30
N ALA A 66 8.87 -17.95 19.88
CA ALA A 66 7.62 -18.57 19.47
C ALA A 66 7.19 -18.18 18.04
N ARG A 67 7.35 -16.91 17.65
CA ARG A 67 7.02 -16.46 16.28
C ARG A 67 8.03 -16.97 15.26
N GLY A 68 9.31 -16.99 15.57
CA GLY A 68 10.31 -17.64 14.72
C GLY A 68 9.99 -19.10 14.46
N LEU A 69 9.56 -19.85 15.49
CA LEU A 69 9.09 -21.22 15.29
C LEU A 69 7.86 -21.28 14.38
N ALA A 70 6.91 -20.37 14.54
CA ALA A 70 5.71 -20.31 13.70
C ALA A 70 6.09 -20.04 12.23
N TYR A 71 7.00 -19.12 11.98
CA TYR A 71 7.46 -18.82 10.62
C TYR A 71 8.19 -20.01 9.97
N GLY A 72 8.99 -20.75 10.73
CA GLY A 72 9.61 -21.98 10.24
C GLY A 72 8.58 -23.07 9.89
N VAL A 73 7.53 -23.21 10.68
CA VAL A 73 6.40 -24.11 10.38
C VAL A 73 5.69 -23.69 9.10
N LEU A 74 5.36 -22.39 8.96
CA LEU A 74 4.65 -21.87 7.80
C LEU A 74 5.52 -21.84 6.54
N HIS A 75 6.84 -21.70 6.67
CA HIS A 75 7.77 -21.92 5.57
C HIS A 75 7.64 -23.35 5.01
N VAL A 76 7.60 -24.36 5.87
CA VAL A 76 7.35 -25.74 5.44
C VAL A 76 5.98 -25.89 4.79
N SER A 77 4.94 -25.29 5.37
CA SER A 77 3.58 -25.32 4.80
C SER A 77 3.56 -24.76 3.37
N GLU A 78 4.21 -23.62 3.14
CA GLU A 78 4.32 -23.01 1.81
C GLU A 78 5.14 -23.88 0.85
N ALA A 79 6.28 -24.38 1.29
CA ALA A 79 7.15 -25.26 0.48
C ALA A 79 6.46 -26.54 0.04
N ILE A 80 5.59 -27.14 0.85
CA ILE A 80 4.81 -28.31 0.46
C ILE A 80 3.58 -27.98 -0.40
N GLY A 81 3.17 -26.69 -0.52
CA GLY A 81 2.15 -26.25 -1.46
C GLY A 81 0.92 -25.57 -0.88
N VAL A 82 0.97 -25.09 0.36
CA VAL A 82 -0.10 -24.28 0.96
C VAL A 82 0.30 -22.81 0.93
N SER A 83 -0.24 -22.04 -0.01
CA SER A 83 0.01 -20.60 -0.14
C SER A 83 -0.46 -19.84 1.11
N PRO A 84 0.18 -18.72 1.51
CA PRO A 84 -0.40 -17.79 2.48
C PRO A 84 -1.82 -17.35 2.13
N TRP A 85 -2.12 -17.26 0.85
CA TRP A 85 -3.38 -16.80 0.28
C TRP A 85 -4.40 -17.92 0.00
N TYR A 86 -4.14 -19.15 0.49
CA TYR A 86 -5.01 -20.30 0.23
C TYR A 86 -6.46 -20.06 0.65
N TRP A 87 -6.68 -19.23 1.68
CA TRP A 87 -8.00 -18.93 2.19
C TRP A 87 -8.53 -17.56 1.70
N PHE A 88 -7.72 -16.48 1.84
CA PHE A 88 -8.17 -15.11 1.50
C PHE A 88 -8.23 -14.80 0.01
N ALA A 89 -7.52 -15.54 -0.83
CA ALA A 89 -7.58 -15.37 -2.28
C ALA A 89 -7.72 -16.70 -3.02
N ASP A 90 -8.22 -17.71 -2.30
CA ASP A 90 -8.62 -19.00 -2.86
C ASP A 90 -7.56 -19.68 -3.74
N VAL A 91 -6.26 -19.39 -3.47
CA VAL A 91 -5.14 -20.05 -4.14
C VAL A 91 -5.22 -21.55 -3.85
N PRO A 92 -5.41 -22.40 -4.88
CA PRO A 92 -5.60 -23.82 -4.67
C PRO A 92 -4.41 -24.45 -3.97
N VAL A 93 -4.70 -25.29 -3.00
CA VAL A 93 -3.69 -26.13 -2.37
C VAL A 93 -3.20 -27.14 -3.38
N ASN A 94 -1.90 -27.27 -3.48
CA ASN A 94 -1.27 -28.11 -4.46
C ASN A 94 -1.23 -29.56 -3.98
N GLU A 95 -2.29 -30.31 -4.27
CA GLU A 95 -2.47 -31.71 -3.85
C GLU A 95 -1.44 -32.64 -4.50
N THR A 96 -0.33 -32.88 -3.82
CA THR A 96 0.63 -33.90 -4.18
C THR A 96 1.33 -34.48 -2.94
N SER A 97 0.95 -35.69 -2.57
CA SER A 97 1.58 -36.43 -1.47
C SER A 97 3.11 -36.50 -1.60
N ARG A 98 3.63 -36.52 -2.83
CA ARG A 98 5.06 -36.56 -3.15
C ARG A 98 5.84 -35.40 -2.55
N ARG A 99 5.29 -34.17 -2.50
CA ARG A 99 5.96 -33.00 -1.91
C ARG A 99 6.18 -33.13 -0.41
N VAL A 100 5.27 -33.80 0.28
CA VAL A 100 5.38 -34.02 1.72
C VAL A 100 6.44 -35.08 2.03
N TYR A 101 6.47 -36.15 1.24
CA TYR A 101 7.42 -37.25 1.45
C TYR A 101 8.86 -36.93 0.99
N ASP A 102 8.97 -36.12 -0.07
CA ASP A 102 10.28 -35.75 -0.64
C ASP A 102 10.82 -34.44 -0.02
N TYR A 103 10.10 -33.80 0.90
CA TYR A 103 10.56 -32.56 1.51
C TYR A 103 11.82 -32.77 2.34
N ALA A 104 12.88 -32.07 1.97
CA ALA A 104 14.13 -32.02 2.70
C ALA A 104 14.78 -30.65 2.53
N GLU A 105 15.03 -29.95 3.61
CA GLU A 105 15.66 -28.64 3.61
C GLU A 105 16.59 -28.48 4.79
N ASN A 106 17.66 -27.71 4.61
CA ASN A 106 18.53 -27.23 5.67
C ASN A 106 18.76 -25.74 5.46
N CYS A 107 18.15 -24.93 6.31
CA CYS A 107 18.27 -23.48 6.24
C CYS A 107 18.23 -22.82 7.61
N VAL A 108 18.80 -21.62 7.70
CA VAL A 108 18.71 -20.74 8.86
C VAL A 108 18.31 -19.35 8.37
N SER A 109 17.16 -18.86 8.81
CA SER A 109 16.66 -17.55 8.42
C SER A 109 17.46 -16.41 9.06
N GLN A 110 17.39 -15.22 8.48
CA GLN A 110 17.74 -13.98 9.17
C GLN A 110 16.58 -13.51 10.07
N SER A 111 16.85 -12.55 10.97
CA SER A 111 15.77 -11.78 11.58
C SER A 111 15.07 -10.94 10.53
N PRO A 112 13.75 -10.74 10.62
CA PRO A 112 13.06 -9.81 9.73
C PRO A 112 13.70 -8.43 9.72
N SER A 113 13.72 -7.77 8.57
CA SER A 113 14.28 -6.43 8.38
C SER A 113 13.56 -5.38 9.22
N VAL A 114 12.25 -5.54 9.41
CA VAL A 114 11.41 -4.68 10.23
C VAL A 114 10.87 -5.46 11.42
N LYS A 115 10.94 -4.91 12.63
CA LYS A 115 10.58 -5.63 13.84
C LYS A 115 9.08 -5.90 13.97
N TYR A 116 8.23 -4.90 13.75
CA TYR A 116 6.78 -4.98 13.83
C TYR A 116 6.19 -4.71 12.45
N ARG A 117 5.43 -5.67 11.92
CA ARG A 117 4.91 -5.69 10.54
C ARG A 117 3.46 -6.11 10.55
N GLY A 118 2.59 -5.29 9.99
CA GLY A 118 1.17 -5.62 10.00
C GLY A 118 0.33 -4.75 9.09
N ILE A 119 -0.97 -5.01 9.11
CA ILE A 119 -1.97 -4.29 8.36
C ILE A 119 -2.88 -3.48 9.28
N PHE A 120 -3.48 -2.44 8.72
CA PHE A 120 -4.58 -1.70 9.29
C PHE A 120 -5.83 -1.85 8.41
N ILE A 121 -6.89 -2.38 8.99
CA ILE A 121 -8.21 -2.44 8.37
C ILE A 121 -8.89 -1.11 8.71
N ASN A 122 -8.97 -0.21 7.73
CA ASN A 122 -9.37 1.18 7.97
C ASN A 122 -10.61 1.62 7.18
N ASP A 123 -11.08 0.82 6.23
CA ASP A 123 -12.21 1.18 5.37
C ASP A 123 -13.21 0.01 5.30
N GLU A 124 -13.44 -0.62 6.44
CA GLU A 124 -14.26 -1.84 6.58
C GLU A 124 -15.71 -1.68 6.13
N ASP A 125 -16.24 -0.49 6.09
CA ASP A 125 -17.57 -0.18 5.56
C ASP A 125 -17.64 -0.37 4.04
N TRP A 126 -16.50 -0.36 3.34
CA TRP A 126 -16.45 -0.62 1.90
C TRP A 126 -16.91 -2.03 1.55
N GLY A 127 -16.45 -3.05 2.29
CA GLY A 127 -16.80 -4.44 2.02
C GLY A 127 -16.68 -5.41 3.19
N LEU A 128 -15.56 -5.40 3.91
CA LEU A 128 -15.25 -6.39 4.94
C LEU A 128 -16.34 -6.47 6.02
N LYS A 129 -16.84 -5.33 6.50
CA LYS A 129 -17.95 -5.28 7.47
C LYS A 129 -19.22 -5.91 6.92
N THR A 130 -19.56 -5.59 5.67
CA THR A 130 -20.79 -6.10 5.05
C THR A 130 -20.69 -7.59 4.80
N TRP A 131 -19.55 -8.07 4.32
CA TRP A 131 -19.27 -9.49 4.13
C TRP A 131 -19.28 -10.26 5.46
N ALA A 132 -18.54 -9.79 6.47
CA ALA A 132 -18.50 -10.44 7.78
C ALA A 132 -19.90 -10.55 8.38
N SER A 133 -20.62 -9.43 8.46
CA SER A 133 -21.94 -9.37 9.14
C SER A 133 -23.08 -10.08 8.41
N LYS A 134 -22.97 -10.31 7.09
CA LYS A 134 -24.07 -10.91 6.31
C LYS A 134 -23.74 -12.28 5.74
N THR A 135 -22.46 -12.59 5.56
CA THR A 135 -22.04 -13.83 4.90
C THR A 135 -21.24 -14.74 5.82
N PHE A 136 -20.24 -14.21 6.54
CA PHE A 136 -19.28 -15.04 7.28
C PHE A 136 -19.63 -15.25 8.75
N GLU A 137 -20.11 -14.20 9.45
CA GLU A 137 -20.55 -14.23 10.86
C GLU A 137 -21.96 -13.60 11.01
N PRO A 138 -22.97 -14.04 10.22
CA PRO A 138 -24.30 -13.43 10.25
C PRO A 138 -24.99 -13.53 11.61
N GLU A 139 -24.61 -14.51 12.43
CA GLU A 139 -25.12 -14.67 13.79
C GLU A 139 -24.65 -13.55 14.73
N LEU A 140 -23.47 -12.97 14.48
CA LEU A 140 -22.96 -11.83 15.22
C LEU A 140 -23.42 -10.49 14.62
N GLY A 141 -23.55 -10.44 13.31
CA GLY A 141 -23.91 -9.24 12.56
C GLY A 141 -22.82 -8.15 12.58
N ASP A 142 -21.57 -8.53 12.81
CA ASP A 142 -20.42 -7.64 12.95
C ASP A 142 -19.13 -8.31 12.44
N ILE A 143 -18.00 -7.59 12.49
CA ILE A 143 -16.67 -8.19 12.36
C ILE A 143 -16.30 -8.77 13.73
N GLY A 144 -16.20 -10.09 13.80
CA GLY A 144 -16.03 -10.80 15.06
C GLY A 144 -14.86 -11.79 15.08
N PRO A 145 -14.83 -12.66 16.07
CA PRO A 145 -13.70 -13.55 16.32
C PRO A 145 -13.40 -14.52 15.17
N LYS A 146 -14.41 -14.96 14.40
CA LYS A 146 -14.15 -15.83 13.23
C LYS A 146 -13.41 -15.08 12.12
N THR A 147 -13.79 -13.82 11.86
CA THR A 147 -13.11 -12.96 10.89
C THR A 147 -11.69 -12.69 11.34
N TYR A 148 -11.48 -12.29 12.58
CA TYR A 148 -10.14 -12.02 13.11
C TYR A 148 -9.27 -13.28 13.23
N ASP A 149 -9.83 -14.45 13.44
CA ASP A 149 -9.09 -15.72 13.37
C ASP A 149 -8.46 -15.91 11.98
N ARG A 150 -9.20 -15.65 10.90
CA ARG A 150 -8.68 -15.73 9.53
C ARG A 150 -7.69 -14.62 9.18
N VAL A 151 -7.97 -13.39 9.61
CA VAL A 151 -7.06 -12.25 9.39
C VAL A 151 -5.72 -12.48 10.09
N CYS A 152 -5.73 -12.93 11.34
CA CYS A 152 -4.51 -13.22 12.10
C CYS A 152 -3.74 -14.41 11.52
N GLU A 153 -4.43 -15.43 11.01
CA GLU A 153 -3.81 -16.54 10.27
C GLU A 153 -3.08 -16.01 9.02
N LEU A 154 -3.74 -15.17 8.20
CA LEU A 154 -3.13 -14.58 7.01
C LEU A 154 -1.87 -13.78 7.36
N ILE A 155 -1.97 -12.87 8.34
CA ILE A 155 -0.83 -12.06 8.77
C ILE A 155 0.35 -12.93 9.18
N LEU A 156 0.12 -13.98 9.97
CA LEU A 156 1.18 -14.87 10.41
C LEU A 156 1.79 -15.66 9.25
N ARG A 157 0.97 -16.12 8.27
CA ARG A 157 1.44 -16.81 7.06
C ARG A 157 2.29 -15.88 6.17
N LEU A 158 1.98 -14.60 6.13
CA LEU A 158 2.79 -13.55 5.49
C LEU A 158 4.01 -13.13 6.33
N LYS A 159 4.31 -13.84 7.42
CA LYS A 159 5.38 -13.50 8.37
C LYS A 159 5.23 -12.12 9.01
N GLY A 160 3.99 -11.64 9.13
CA GLY A 160 3.61 -10.49 9.93
C GLY A 160 3.41 -10.85 11.41
N ASN A 161 3.27 -9.84 12.26
CA ASN A 161 3.17 -10.04 13.71
C ASN A 161 2.26 -9.04 14.42
N MET A 162 1.60 -8.13 13.69
CA MET A 162 0.68 -7.16 14.29
C MET A 162 -0.54 -6.89 13.41
N LEU A 163 -1.61 -6.41 14.04
CA LEU A 163 -2.87 -6.00 13.42
C LEU A 163 -3.38 -4.72 14.08
N ALA A 164 -3.70 -3.71 13.28
CA ALA A 164 -4.61 -2.64 13.67
C ALA A 164 -6.01 -3.02 13.15
N PRO A 165 -6.97 -3.33 14.04
CA PRO A 165 -8.29 -3.80 13.64
C PRO A 165 -9.18 -2.68 13.10
N ALA A 166 -10.32 -3.06 12.54
CA ALA A 166 -11.39 -2.18 12.08
C ALA A 166 -11.82 -1.20 13.17
N MET A 167 -12.04 0.07 12.79
CA MET A 167 -12.26 1.13 13.76
C MET A 167 -13.42 2.08 13.48
N HIS A 168 -14.04 2.03 12.31
CA HIS A 168 -15.12 2.93 11.94
C HIS A 168 -16.40 2.70 12.76
N SER A 169 -17.24 3.71 12.84
CA SER A 169 -18.47 3.68 13.66
C SER A 169 -19.55 2.70 13.16
N CYS A 170 -19.39 2.16 11.95
CA CYS A 170 -20.24 1.11 11.38
C CYS A 170 -19.99 -0.26 12.02
N THR A 171 -18.84 -0.43 12.68
CA THR A 171 -18.38 -1.67 13.31
C THR A 171 -18.34 -1.52 14.81
N GLY A 172 -18.61 -2.59 15.56
CA GLY A 172 -18.30 -2.63 16.98
C GLY A 172 -16.80 -2.48 17.21
N ALA A 173 -16.42 -1.83 18.31
CA ALA A 173 -15.00 -1.78 18.66
C ALA A 173 -14.42 -3.20 18.81
N PHE A 174 -13.17 -3.42 18.41
CA PHE A 174 -12.52 -4.73 18.48
C PHE A 174 -12.69 -5.42 19.84
N TYR A 175 -12.57 -4.67 20.93
CA TYR A 175 -12.71 -5.18 22.29
C TYR A 175 -14.15 -5.31 22.77
N SER A 176 -15.16 -4.91 21.96
CA SER A 176 -16.56 -5.23 22.27
C SER A 176 -16.88 -6.71 22.05
N HIS A 177 -15.99 -7.42 21.34
CA HIS A 177 -16.00 -8.88 21.16
C HIS A 177 -14.70 -9.46 21.75
N PRO A 178 -14.63 -9.76 23.08
CA PRO A 178 -13.38 -10.14 23.75
C PRO A 178 -12.68 -11.34 23.14
N GLU A 179 -13.43 -12.27 22.54
CA GLU A 179 -12.91 -13.44 21.84
C GLU A 179 -12.04 -13.07 20.63
N SER A 180 -12.20 -11.87 20.06
CA SER A 180 -11.36 -11.38 18.97
C SER A 180 -9.89 -11.22 19.42
N GLN A 181 -9.67 -10.71 20.63
CA GLN A 181 -8.31 -10.65 21.22
C GLN A 181 -7.73 -12.04 21.51
N GLU A 182 -8.57 -12.99 21.90
CA GLU A 182 -8.14 -14.39 22.09
C GLU A 182 -7.66 -15.01 20.77
N MET A 183 -8.32 -14.67 19.63
CA MET A 183 -7.87 -15.12 18.31
C MET A 183 -6.52 -14.50 17.93
N ALA A 184 -6.32 -13.23 18.20
CA ALA A 184 -5.02 -12.58 17.96
C ALA A 184 -3.91 -13.24 18.81
N ASP A 185 -4.16 -13.49 20.09
CA ASP A 185 -3.21 -14.16 21.00
C ASP A 185 -2.91 -15.60 20.55
N LYS A 186 -3.94 -16.36 20.14
CA LYS A 186 -3.80 -17.73 19.59
C LYS A 186 -2.80 -17.77 18.43
N TRP A 187 -2.82 -16.80 17.55
CA TRP A 187 -1.92 -16.68 16.39
C TRP A 187 -0.60 -15.95 16.72
N GLY A 188 -0.45 -15.43 17.94
CA GLY A 188 0.72 -14.63 18.34
C GLY A 188 0.81 -13.27 17.67
N ILE A 189 -0.33 -12.73 17.22
CA ILE A 189 -0.45 -11.40 16.61
C ILE A 189 -0.69 -10.36 17.69
N MET A 190 0.14 -9.32 17.70
CA MET A 190 -0.01 -8.20 18.62
C MET A 190 -1.05 -7.23 18.06
N ILE A 191 -1.96 -6.76 18.93
CA ILE A 191 -2.87 -5.70 18.55
C ILE A 191 -2.18 -4.35 18.73
N THR A 192 -2.30 -3.52 17.71
CA THR A 192 -1.98 -2.09 17.71
C THR A 192 -3.24 -1.33 17.34
N THR A 193 -3.18 -0.01 17.37
CA THR A 193 -4.33 0.82 16.97
C THR A 193 -3.87 2.02 16.16
N SER A 194 -4.80 2.67 15.49
CA SER A 194 -4.54 3.84 14.67
C SER A 194 -4.04 5.03 15.51
N HIS A 195 -3.59 6.06 14.81
CA HIS A 195 -3.14 7.32 15.38
C HIS A 195 -4.22 8.09 16.19
N CYS A 196 -5.48 7.75 16.01
CA CYS A 196 -6.62 8.37 16.74
C CYS A 196 -7.17 7.51 17.87
N GLU A 197 -6.68 6.29 18.06
CA GLU A 197 -7.11 5.34 19.08
C GLU A 197 -6.03 5.13 20.16
N PRO A 198 -5.92 6.03 21.14
CA PRO A 198 -4.87 5.95 22.15
C PRO A 198 -5.06 4.75 23.06
N LEU A 199 -3.97 4.06 23.41
CA LEU A 199 -3.95 2.93 24.37
C LEU A 199 -5.02 1.86 24.06
N LEU A 200 -5.17 1.49 22.80
CA LEU A 200 -6.13 0.47 22.34
C LEU A 200 -7.62 0.85 22.52
N PHE A 201 -7.92 2.13 22.68
CA PHE A 201 -9.27 2.60 22.95
C PHE A 201 -9.89 3.23 21.69
N ASN A 202 -10.95 2.62 21.18
CA ASN A 202 -11.68 3.12 20.02
C ASN A 202 -12.69 4.18 20.44
N ASN A 203 -12.38 5.45 20.15
CA ASN A 203 -13.28 6.56 20.47
C ASN A 203 -14.34 6.84 19.38
N ALA A 204 -14.30 6.16 18.24
CA ALA A 204 -15.30 6.29 17.18
C ALA A 204 -16.54 5.44 17.43
N SER A 205 -16.39 4.29 18.11
CA SER A 205 -17.49 3.40 18.41
C SER A 205 -18.32 3.91 19.60
N LYS A 206 -19.64 4.03 19.42
CA LYS A 206 -20.57 4.41 20.49
C LYS A 206 -20.60 3.43 21.66
N SER A 207 -20.20 2.19 21.44
CA SER A 207 -20.08 1.20 22.53
C SER A 207 -19.00 1.59 23.54
N GLU A 208 -17.93 2.21 23.11
CA GLU A 208 -16.81 2.64 23.96
C GLU A 208 -16.93 4.11 24.40
N TRP A 209 -17.18 5.04 23.47
CA TRP A 209 -17.36 6.45 23.77
C TRP A 209 -18.69 6.98 23.24
N ASP A 210 -19.55 7.42 24.13
CA ASP A 210 -20.80 8.10 23.79
C ASP A 210 -20.81 9.49 24.43
N LYS A 211 -20.88 10.53 23.59
CA LYS A 211 -20.85 11.93 24.03
C LYS A 211 -21.91 12.24 25.06
N ALA A 212 -23.10 11.62 24.96
CA ALA A 212 -24.19 11.83 25.92
C ALA A 212 -23.90 11.20 27.29
N ARG A 213 -23.16 10.09 27.33
CA ARG A 213 -22.79 9.38 28.56
C ARG A 213 -21.44 9.87 29.11
N ASP A 214 -20.46 10.09 28.27
CA ASP A 214 -19.06 10.27 28.64
C ASP A 214 -18.57 11.73 28.47
N GLY A 215 -19.41 12.61 27.88
CA GLY A 215 -19.08 14.02 27.63
C GLY A 215 -18.23 14.24 26.38
N GLU A 216 -17.67 15.44 26.23
CA GLU A 216 -16.81 15.79 25.10
C GLU A 216 -15.46 15.04 25.16
N TRP A 217 -14.97 14.58 24.01
CA TRP A 217 -13.62 14.07 23.86
C TRP A 217 -12.64 15.26 23.77
N ASN A 218 -12.40 15.87 24.91
CA ASN A 218 -11.53 17.04 25.06
C ASN A 218 -10.74 16.92 26.35
N TYR A 219 -9.43 16.74 26.24
CA TYR A 219 -8.57 16.49 27.40
C TYR A 219 -8.51 17.67 28.38
N GLU A 220 -8.58 18.91 27.90
CA GLU A 220 -8.53 20.09 28.75
C GLU A 220 -9.76 20.20 29.70
N THR A 221 -10.91 19.72 29.24
CA THR A 221 -12.17 19.86 30.01
C THR A 221 -12.69 18.54 30.59
N ASN A 222 -12.21 17.37 30.09
CA ASN A 222 -12.74 16.06 30.46
C ASN A 222 -11.66 14.99 30.65
N SER A 223 -10.44 15.40 31.06
CA SER A 223 -9.30 14.49 31.24
C SER A 223 -9.58 13.30 32.17
N ALA A 224 -10.35 13.52 33.24
CA ALA A 224 -10.64 12.46 34.20
C ALA A 224 -11.41 11.28 33.58
N THR A 225 -12.43 11.54 32.76
CA THR A 225 -13.23 10.51 32.09
C THR A 225 -12.36 9.80 31.02
N ILE A 226 -11.62 10.57 30.23
CA ILE A 226 -10.74 10.01 29.20
C ILE A 226 -9.70 9.08 29.84
N LEU A 227 -8.96 9.55 30.84
CA LEU A 227 -7.94 8.75 31.52
C LEU A 227 -8.53 7.52 32.19
N LYS A 228 -9.74 7.60 32.76
CA LYS A 228 -10.43 6.44 33.33
C LYS A 228 -10.71 5.38 32.28
N LYS A 229 -11.20 5.76 31.11
CA LYS A 229 -11.46 4.83 29.99
C LYS A 229 -10.19 4.15 29.51
N LEU A 230 -9.10 4.91 29.38
CA LEU A 230 -7.78 4.36 29.01
C LEU A 230 -7.23 3.41 30.08
N ASP A 231 -7.38 3.77 31.37
CA ASP A 231 -6.98 2.91 32.49
C ASP A 231 -7.77 1.58 32.50
N ASP A 232 -9.08 1.65 32.30
CA ASP A 232 -9.96 0.48 32.23
C ASP A 232 -9.54 -0.43 31.06
N ARG A 233 -9.26 0.11 29.84
CA ARG A 233 -8.80 -0.65 28.68
C ARG A 233 -7.48 -1.38 28.94
N ILE A 234 -6.48 -0.70 29.49
CA ILE A 234 -5.19 -1.34 29.75
C ILE A 234 -5.30 -2.39 30.87
N ARG A 235 -6.17 -2.19 31.85
CA ARG A 235 -6.48 -3.21 32.87
C ARG A 235 -7.04 -4.48 32.24
N GLU A 236 -7.99 -4.35 31.31
CA GLU A 236 -8.65 -5.47 30.61
C GLU A 236 -7.68 -6.24 29.70
N THR A 237 -6.72 -5.55 29.10
CA THR A 237 -5.80 -6.13 28.10
C THR A 237 -4.40 -6.42 28.65
N ALA A 238 -4.19 -6.31 29.96
CA ALA A 238 -2.88 -6.37 30.61
C ALA A 238 -2.10 -7.66 30.35
N GLN A 239 -2.81 -8.79 30.18
CA GLN A 239 -2.20 -10.12 29.94
C GLN A 239 -1.70 -10.33 28.52
N TYR A 240 -2.18 -9.57 27.54
CA TYR A 240 -1.86 -9.74 26.13
C TYR A 240 -0.65 -8.90 25.71
N ASP A 241 0.07 -9.36 24.70
CA ASP A 241 1.12 -8.59 24.05
C ASP A 241 0.52 -7.65 23.02
N ASN A 242 0.66 -6.33 23.25
CA ASN A 242 0.11 -5.29 22.39
C ASN A 242 1.15 -4.20 22.14
N ILE A 243 0.94 -3.41 21.11
CA ILE A 243 1.70 -2.18 20.79
C ILE A 243 0.81 -0.99 21.07
N TYR A 244 1.28 -0.03 21.85
CA TYR A 244 0.46 1.03 22.39
C TYR A 244 0.65 2.34 21.63
N THR A 245 -0.45 2.85 21.03
CA THR A 245 -0.48 4.18 20.42
C THR A 245 -0.55 5.23 21.52
N MET A 246 0.41 6.14 21.51
CA MET A 246 0.59 7.20 22.48
C MET A 246 0.10 8.54 21.93
N GLY A 247 -0.28 9.44 22.81
CA GLY A 247 -0.82 10.75 22.44
C GLY A 247 -2.34 10.75 22.43
N LEU A 248 -2.93 11.77 21.82
CA LEU A 248 -4.38 11.96 21.71
C LEU A 248 -4.67 12.85 20.50
N ARG A 249 -5.70 12.51 19.75
CA ARG A 249 -6.35 13.38 18.75
C ARG A 249 -7.78 13.71 19.13
N GLY A 250 -8.57 14.25 18.24
CA GLY A 250 -10.00 14.45 18.42
C GLY A 250 -10.80 13.14 18.41
N LEU A 251 -12.10 13.27 18.35
CA LEU A 251 -12.99 12.11 18.22
C LEU A 251 -12.82 11.52 16.81
N HIS A 252 -12.66 10.21 16.74
CA HIS A 252 -12.33 9.53 15.47
C HIS A 252 -11.08 10.16 14.84
N ASP A 253 -11.14 10.62 13.60
CA ASP A 253 -10.01 11.27 12.89
C ASP A 253 -10.06 12.81 12.94
N GLU A 254 -10.89 13.41 13.84
CA GLU A 254 -10.91 14.86 14.04
C GLU A 254 -9.59 15.38 14.62
N ALA A 255 -9.32 16.66 14.40
CA ALA A 255 -8.22 17.35 15.05
C ALA A 255 -8.42 17.44 16.58
N MET A 256 -7.30 17.43 17.31
CA MET A 256 -7.31 17.59 18.77
C MET A 256 -8.08 18.86 19.19
N LYS A 257 -9.07 18.70 20.10
CA LYS A 257 -9.84 19.80 20.68
C LYS A 257 -9.07 20.50 21.80
N GLY A 258 -9.44 21.74 22.07
CA GLY A 258 -8.79 22.61 23.07
C GLY A 258 -8.09 23.79 22.43
N SER A 259 -6.97 24.22 22.99
CA SER A 259 -6.18 25.32 22.45
C SER A 259 -5.84 25.11 20.97
N THR A 260 -5.79 26.22 20.22
CA THR A 260 -5.32 26.23 18.81
C THR A 260 -3.83 26.54 18.67
N ASP A 261 -3.17 26.97 19.77
CA ASP A 261 -1.72 27.21 19.77
C ASP A 261 -0.96 25.88 19.77
N PRO A 262 -0.14 25.59 18.74
CA PRO A 262 0.62 24.34 18.65
C PRO A 262 1.54 24.09 19.86
N LYS A 263 2.10 25.12 20.48
CA LYS A 263 2.95 24.99 21.68
C LYS A 263 2.15 24.60 22.93
N GLU A 264 0.93 25.10 23.08
CA GLU A 264 0.06 24.68 24.17
C GLU A 264 -0.42 23.25 23.95
N ARG A 265 -0.79 22.90 22.71
CA ARG A 265 -1.11 21.52 22.33
C ARG A 265 0.04 20.56 22.61
N ALA A 266 1.29 20.98 22.33
CA ALA A 266 2.48 20.17 22.63
C ALA A 266 2.59 19.87 24.14
N ARG A 267 2.41 20.87 25.02
CA ARG A 267 2.42 20.67 26.47
C ARG A 267 1.30 19.74 26.94
N THR A 268 0.11 19.89 26.36
CA THR A 268 -1.02 18.99 26.66
C THR A 268 -0.71 17.56 26.26
N LEU A 269 -0.15 17.33 25.07
CA LEU A 269 0.25 16.00 24.60
C LEU A 269 1.39 15.39 25.42
N GLU A 270 2.38 16.18 25.86
CA GLU A 270 3.41 15.71 26.78
C GLU A 270 2.82 15.20 28.09
N ASN A 271 1.81 15.91 28.65
CA ASN A 271 1.09 15.47 29.83
C ASN A 271 0.29 14.20 29.59
N VAL A 272 -0.45 14.12 28.45
CA VAL A 272 -1.19 12.92 28.04
C VAL A 272 -0.28 11.72 27.97
N ILE A 273 0.85 11.83 27.24
CA ILE A 273 1.83 10.73 27.08
C ILE A 273 2.38 10.30 28.45
N ALA A 274 2.69 11.24 29.34
CA ALA A 274 3.18 10.91 30.68
C ALA A 274 2.13 10.10 31.47
N LYS A 275 0.85 10.52 31.45
CA LYS A 275 -0.25 9.80 32.11
C LYS A 275 -0.53 8.42 31.51
N GLN A 276 -0.47 8.30 30.19
CA GLN A 276 -0.59 7.02 29.49
C GLN A 276 0.55 6.05 29.92
N ARG A 277 1.78 6.53 30.06
CA ARG A 277 2.90 5.71 30.54
C ARG A 277 2.74 5.29 32.00
N GLU A 278 2.19 6.14 32.87
CA GLU A 278 1.82 5.76 34.26
C GLU A 278 0.83 4.59 34.25
N ILE A 279 -0.21 4.64 33.40
CA ILE A 279 -1.22 3.59 33.26
C ILE A 279 -0.57 2.29 32.78
N LEU A 280 0.28 2.33 31.74
CA LEU A 280 0.98 1.16 31.22
C LEU A 280 1.84 0.50 32.30
N VAL A 281 2.66 1.26 33.04
CA VAL A 281 3.52 0.74 34.11
C VAL A 281 2.71 0.09 35.22
N LYS A 282 1.57 0.70 35.59
CA LYS A 282 0.66 0.19 36.62
C LYS A 282 0.19 -1.25 36.34
N TYR A 283 -0.24 -1.52 35.12
CA TYR A 283 -0.86 -2.80 34.79
C TYR A 283 0.12 -3.82 34.17
N LYS A 284 1.05 -3.39 33.33
CA LYS A 284 2.06 -4.28 32.73
C LYS A 284 3.18 -4.66 33.70
N ARG A 285 3.32 -3.93 34.82
CA ARG A 285 4.36 -4.15 35.86
C ARG A 285 5.76 -4.20 35.29
N GLN A 286 6.00 -3.44 34.23
CA GLN A 286 7.29 -3.28 33.56
C GLN A 286 7.58 -1.79 33.42
N LYS A 287 8.85 -1.43 33.25
CA LYS A 287 9.24 -0.05 32.91
C LYS A 287 8.67 0.34 31.57
N ALA A 288 8.24 1.59 31.41
CA ALA A 288 7.65 2.06 30.16
C ALA A 288 8.58 1.87 28.95
N ASP A 289 9.91 2.03 29.13
CA ASP A 289 10.92 1.83 28.08
C ASP A 289 11.08 0.38 27.60
N LYS A 290 10.40 -0.57 28.22
CA LYS A 290 10.38 -2.00 27.82
C LYS A 290 9.11 -2.39 27.08
N LEU A 291 8.14 -1.50 27.03
CA LEU A 291 6.85 -1.74 26.39
C LEU A 291 6.88 -1.12 24.98
N PRO A 292 6.38 -1.82 23.95
CA PRO A 292 6.33 -1.25 22.61
C PRO A 292 5.30 -0.13 22.55
N GLN A 293 5.76 1.08 22.26
CA GLN A 293 4.97 2.29 22.17
C GLN A 293 5.26 2.99 20.85
N ILE A 294 4.24 3.54 20.23
CA ILE A 294 4.35 4.30 18.99
C ILE A 294 3.72 5.69 19.16
N PHE A 295 4.22 6.65 18.42
CA PHE A 295 3.59 7.96 18.21
C PHE A 295 3.56 8.25 16.71
N VAL A 296 2.37 8.56 16.18
CA VAL A 296 2.17 8.84 14.76
C VAL A 296 1.89 10.33 14.59
N PRO A 297 2.86 11.13 14.11
CA PRO A 297 2.65 12.55 13.82
C PRO A 297 1.88 12.70 12.51
N TYR A 298 0.55 12.52 12.57
CA TYR A 298 -0.37 12.55 11.43
C TYR A 298 -1.21 13.83 11.43
N LYS A 299 -1.37 14.46 10.27
CA LYS A 299 -2.11 15.73 10.11
C LYS A 299 -1.61 16.81 11.11
N GLU A 300 -2.51 17.38 11.92
CA GLU A 300 -2.19 18.45 12.88
C GLU A 300 -1.17 18.02 13.94
N THR A 301 -1.03 16.73 14.24
CA THR A 301 -0.02 16.30 15.23
C THR A 301 1.40 16.38 14.69
N LEU A 302 1.60 16.44 13.36
CA LEU A 302 2.90 16.76 12.78
C LEU A 302 3.26 18.23 13.03
N ASP A 303 2.33 19.15 12.84
CA ASP A 303 2.54 20.58 13.17
C ASP A 303 2.86 20.78 14.65
N ILE A 304 2.19 20.03 15.53
CA ILE A 304 2.45 20.07 16.98
C ILE A 304 3.84 19.50 17.29
N TYR A 305 4.27 18.43 16.62
CA TYR A 305 5.60 17.86 16.77
C TYR A 305 6.67 18.85 16.32
N ASP A 306 6.50 19.48 15.18
CA ASP A 306 7.40 20.49 14.65
C ASP A 306 7.42 21.79 15.50
N ALA A 307 6.33 22.10 16.19
CA ALA A 307 6.29 23.20 17.16
C ALA A 307 7.06 22.91 18.48
N GLY A 308 7.62 21.71 18.64
CA GLY A 308 8.52 21.33 19.72
C GLY A 308 7.95 20.34 20.75
N LEU A 309 6.96 19.53 20.39
CA LEU A 309 6.50 18.40 21.21
C LEU A 309 7.66 17.45 21.52
N ARG A 310 7.88 17.15 22.78
CA ARG A 310 8.90 16.21 23.25
C ARG A 310 8.29 14.82 23.45
N VAL A 311 8.51 13.96 22.49
CA VAL A 311 8.16 12.54 22.58
C VAL A 311 9.32 11.78 23.23
N PRO A 312 9.13 10.99 24.31
CA PRO A 312 10.21 10.19 24.93
C PRO A 312 10.97 9.35 23.91
N ASP A 313 12.30 9.26 24.04
CA ASP A 313 13.19 8.65 23.04
C ASP A 313 12.93 7.17 22.78
N ASP A 314 12.35 6.46 23.72
CA ASP A 314 12.01 5.04 23.64
C ASP A 314 10.68 4.76 22.89
N ILE A 315 9.89 5.80 22.60
CA ILE A 315 8.68 5.69 21.78
C ILE A 315 9.09 5.74 20.30
N THR A 316 8.62 4.78 19.52
CA THR A 316 8.83 4.72 18.06
C THR A 316 8.09 5.86 17.37
N LEU A 317 8.77 6.68 16.57
CA LEU A 317 8.13 7.67 15.70
C LEU A 317 7.68 6.97 14.40
N VAL A 318 6.38 7.05 14.09
CA VAL A 318 5.82 6.42 12.89
C VAL A 318 5.44 7.51 11.88
N TRP A 319 6.20 7.59 10.79
CA TRP A 319 5.98 8.59 9.75
C TRP A 319 4.90 8.14 8.77
N PRO A 320 3.85 8.92 8.55
CA PRO A 320 2.84 8.62 7.54
C PRO A 320 3.28 9.10 6.16
N ASP A 321 2.74 8.45 5.13
CA ASP A 321 2.72 9.00 3.78
C ASP A 321 1.64 10.11 3.63
N ASP A 322 1.44 10.59 2.41
CA ASP A 322 0.41 11.58 2.09
C ASP A 322 -0.95 10.96 1.74
N ASN A 323 -1.19 9.72 2.14
CA ASN A 323 -2.34 8.86 1.86
C ASN A 323 -2.40 8.28 0.44
N TYR A 324 -1.48 8.66 -0.45
CA TYR A 324 -1.42 8.20 -1.84
C TYR A 324 -0.09 7.53 -2.19
N GLY A 325 0.66 7.12 -1.17
CA GLY A 325 1.89 6.35 -1.33
C GLY A 325 3.18 7.17 -1.37
N TYR A 326 3.15 8.47 -1.12
CA TYR A 326 4.34 9.35 -1.07
C TYR A 326 4.69 9.74 0.36
N MET A 327 5.85 9.32 0.85
CA MET A 327 6.33 9.63 2.20
C MET A 327 6.63 11.12 2.35
N LYS A 328 5.95 11.79 3.29
CA LYS A 328 6.07 13.24 3.51
C LYS A 328 7.39 13.65 4.12
N ARG A 329 8.00 12.78 4.91
CA ARG A 329 9.32 12.97 5.52
C ARG A 329 9.90 11.64 6.00
N VAL A 330 11.18 11.68 6.33
CA VAL A 330 11.91 10.61 7.02
C VAL A 330 12.58 11.14 8.27
N SER A 331 13.06 10.24 9.13
CA SER A 331 13.81 10.64 10.34
C SER A 331 15.10 11.40 10.00
N ASN A 332 15.26 12.56 10.59
CA ASN A 332 16.51 13.32 10.51
C ASN A 332 17.62 12.68 11.37
N ALA A 333 18.85 13.19 11.29
CA ALA A 333 20.01 12.63 11.99
C ALA A 333 19.89 12.62 13.54
N VAL A 334 19.03 13.46 14.12
CA VAL A 334 18.76 13.45 15.57
C VAL A 334 17.76 12.35 15.89
N GLU A 335 16.68 12.28 15.12
CA GLU A 335 15.61 11.28 15.27
C GLU A 335 16.11 9.86 15.05
N GLN A 336 17.04 9.64 14.12
CA GLN A 336 17.67 8.33 13.88
C GLN A 336 18.46 7.78 15.09
N ARG A 337 18.88 8.63 16.03
CA ARG A 337 19.59 8.20 17.24
C ARG A 337 18.67 7.82 18.40
N ARG A 338 17.37 7.96 18.25
CA ARG A 338 16.39 7.60 19.28
C ARG A 338 16.39 6.09 19.52
N SER A 339 16.29 5.66 20.77
CA SER A 339 16.25 4.24 21.13
C SER A 339 14.96 3.53 20.69
N GLY A 340 13.87 4.28 20.48
CA GLY A 340 12.61 3.82 19.93
C GLY A 340 12.66 3.57 18.43
N HIS A 341 13.70 4.06 17.74
CA HIS A 341 13.80 4.04 16.27
C HIS A 341 12.62 4.75 15.58
N SER A 342 12.38 4.45 14.31
CA SER A 342 11.20 4.93 13.61
C SER A 342 10.50 3.82 12.84
N GLY A 343 9.35 4.15 12.31
CA GLY A 343 8.51 3.30 11.49
C GLY A 343 7.76 4.10 10.46
N ILE A 344 6.88 3.42 9.74
CA ILE A 344 6.04 3.99 8.69
C ILE A 344 4.57 3.58 8.86
N TYR A 345 3.70 4.44 8.38
CA TYR A 345 2.29 4.17 8.11
C TYR A 345 2.04 4.49 6.63
N TYR A 346 1.81 3.45 5.83
CA TYR A 346 1.74 3.51 4.38
C TYR A 346 0.36 3.10 3.87
N HIS A 347 -0.15 3.75 2.81
CA HIS A 347 -1.48 3.52 2.29
C HIS A 347 -1.46 2.79 0.94
N LEU A 348 -2.21 1.67 0.85
CA LEU A 348 -2.71 1.13 -0.42
C LEU A 348 -4.13 1.61 -0.71
N SER A 349 -4.85 1.98 0.33
CA SER A 349 -6.24 2.43 0.30
C SER A 349 -6.41 3.67 1.14
N TYR A 350 -7.26 4.60 0.71
CA TYR A 350 -7.56 5.84 1.43
C TYR A 350 -8.97 6.34 1.15
N LEU A 351 -9.67 6.76 2.20
CA LEU A 351 -10.96 7.45 2.15
C LEU A 351 -10.73 8.94 2.42
N GLY A 352 -10.90 9.81 1.42
CA GLY A 352 -10.81 11.26 1.65
C GLY A 352 -10.38 12.11 0.46
N THR A 353 -10.15 13.38 0.73
CA THR A 353 -9.78 14.42 -0.24
C THR A 353 -8.40 14.18 -0.84
N PRO A 354 -8.17 14.44 -2.15
CA PRO A 354 -9.13 14.98 -3.12
C PRO A 354 -10.10 13.94 -3.67
N HIS A 355 -9.78 12.66 -3.61
CA HIS A 355 -10.60 11.57 -4.13
C HIS A 355 -10.32 10.27 -3.36
N ASP A 356 -11.34 9.47 -3.13
CA ASP A 356 -11.20 8.14 -2.55
C ASP A 356 -10.36 7.23 -3.45
N ASN A 357 -9.54 6.38 -2.83
CA ASN A 357 -8.74 5.35 -3.49
C ASN A 357 -9.00 4.02 -2.75
N LEU A 358 -10.17 3.43 -2.97
CA LEU A 358 -10.70 2.32 -2.18
C LEU A 358 -10.92 1.05 -3.00
N TRP A 359 -11.20 1.20 -4.30
CA TRP A 359 -11.84 0.14 -5.09
C TRP A 359 -10.89 -0.98 -5.52
N ILE A 360 -9.76 -0.62 -6.17
CA ILE A 360 -8.78 -1.58 -6.70
C ILE A 360 -7.36 -1.07 -6.44
N ASN A 361 -6.43 -2.00 -6.25
CA ASN A 361 -5.03 -1.63 -6.03
C ASN A 361 -4.42 -1.01 -7.30
N THR A 362 -3.95 0.23 -7.18
CA THR A 362 -3.29 0.98 -8.26
C THR A 362 -1.92 1.54 -7.87
N THR A 363 -1.41 1.17 -6.70
CA THR A 363 -0.10 1.59 -6.23
C THR A 363 0.99 0.83 -6.96
N ALA A 364 1.81 1.54 -7.74
CA ALA A 364 2.89 0.93 -8.50
C ALA A 364 3.93 0.25 -7.59
N PRO A 365 4.36 -0.99 -7.90
CA PRO A 365 5.35 -1.72 -7.10
C PRO A 365 6.65 -0.96 -6.86
N MET A 366 7.14 -0.25 -7.89
CA MET A 366 8.37 0.53 -7.81
C MET A 366 8.19 1.80 -6.95
N LEU A 367 7.01 2.44 -6.98
CA LEU A 367 6.72 3.57 -6.09
C LEU A 367 6.77 3.12 -4.63
N MET A 368 6.10 2.01 -4.31
CA MET A 368 6.15 1.45 -2.95
C MET A 368 7.59 1.17 -2.53
N TYR A 369 8.40 0.54 -3.38
CA TYR A 369 9.80 0.26 -3.08
C TYR A 369 10.61 1.55 -2.85
N GLU A 370 10.51 2.54 -3.73
CA GLU A 370 11.25 3.81 -3.61
C GLU A 370 10.93 4.54 -2.31
N GLU A 371 9.64 4.66 -1.98
CA GLU A 371 9.19 5.37 -0.80
C GLU A 371 9.55 4.63 0.50
N LEU A 372 9.39 3.31 0.53
CA LEU A 372 9.79 2.49 1.66
C LEU A 372 11.32 2.41 1.82
N LYS A 373 12.06 2.42 0.70
CA LYS A 373 13.53 2.44 0.73
C LYS A 373 14.07 3.72 1.38
N LYS A 374 13.55 4.88 1.00
CA LYS A 374 13.91 6.16 1.65
C LYS A 374 13.71 6.10 3.16
N SER A 375 12.59 5.55 3.58
CA SER A 375 12.25 5.44 5.00
C SER A 375 13.12 4.43 5.73
N TYR A 376 13.35 3.26 5.14
CA TYR A 376 14.17 2.21 5.71
C TYR A 376 15.65 2.65 5.84
N ASP A 377 16.20 3.24 4.80
CA ASP A 377 17.57 3.78 4.80
C ASP A 377 17.74 4.92 5.83
N ALA A 378 16.66 5.63 6.16
CA ALA A 378 16.62 6.62 7.23
C ALA A 378 16.31 6.04 8.63
N GLY A 379 16.37 4.71 8.80
CA GLY A 379 16.25 4.01 10.08
C GLY A 379 14.82 3.63 10.47
N ALA A 380 13.87 3.58 9.54
CA ALA A 380 12.53 3.09 9.82
C ALA A 380 12.46 1.56 9.78
N ASP A 381 13.14 0.90 10.72
CA ASP A 381 13.26 -0.56 10.85
C ASP A 381 12.38 -1.14 11.97
N ARG A 382 11.62 -0.28 12.69
CA ARG A 382 10.94 -0.72 13.91
C ARG A 382 9.48 -1.12 13.71
N TYR A 383 8.71 -0.37 12.93
CA TYR A 383 7.27 -0.53 12.84
C TYR A 383 6.78 -0.16 11.43
N TRP A 384 6.21 -1.13 10.71
CA TRP A 384 5.61 -0.91 9.40
C TRP A 384 4.15 -1.32 9.42
N LEU A 385 3.26 -0.34 9.25
CA LEU A 385 1.81 -0.52 9.18
C LEU A 385 1.32 -0.17 7.79
N LEU A 386 0.62 -1.10 7.16
CA LEU A 386 0.00 -0.94 5.85
C LEU A 386 -1.50 -0.75 5.98
N ASN A 387 -2.01 0.40 5.57
CA ASN A 387 -3.45 0.58 5.39
C ASN A 387 -3.90 -0.18 4.14
N VAL A 388 -4.76 -1.15 4.31
CA VAL A 388 -5.23 -2.04 3.24
C VAL A 388 -6.72 -1.87 2.93
N GLY A 389 -7.39 -0.92 3.58
CA GLY A 389 -8.85 -0.81 3.48
C GLY A 389 -9.52 -2.07 4.00
N ASP A 390 -9.89 -2.96 3.11
CA ASP A 390 -10.63 -4.20 3.37
C ASP A 390 -9.84 -5.50 3.17
N ILE A 391 -8.57 -5.46 2.91
CA ILE A 391 -7.71 -6.58 2.47
C ILE A 391 -7.94 -6.92 0.99
N LYS A 392 -9.17 -6.98 0.52
CA LYS A 392 -9.54 -7.32 -0.86
C LYS A 392 -10.01 -6.08 -1.62
N PRO A 393 -9.59 -5.91 -2.89
CA PRO A 393 -8.62 -6.69 -3.67
C PRO A 393 -7.20 -6.09 -3.64
N MET A 394 -6.53 -6.15 -2.48
CA MET A 394 -5.19 -5.54 -2.26
C MET A 394 -4.07 -6.59 -2.15
N GLU A 395 -4.35 -7.86 -2.46
CA GLU A 395 -3.50 -9.01 -2.19
C GLU A 395 -2.07 -8.85 -2.70
N LEU A 396 -1.87 -8.36 -3.93
CA LEU A 396 -0.53 -8.22 -4.52
C LEU A 396 0.31 -7.15 -3.81
N GLY A 397 -0.32 -6.03 -3.46
CA GLY A 397 0.36 -4.97 -2.69
C GLY A 397 0.70 -5.42 -1.28
N ILE A 398 -0.21 -6.13 -0.61
CA ILE A 398 0.00 -6.70 0.72
C ILE A 398 1.16 -7.70 0.69
N GLN A 399 1.17 -8.64 -0.27
CA GLN A 399 2.23 -9.65 -0.40
C GLN A 399 3.60 -8.98 -0.54
N GLN A 400 3.73 -8.03 -1.47
CA GLN A 400 5.01 -7.34 -1.70
C GLN A 400 5.46 -6.54 -0.49
N PHE A 401 4.55 -5.85 0.19
CA PHE A 401 4.87 -5.10 1.41
C PHE A 401 5.42 -6.01 2.52
N PHE A 402 4.76 -7.15 2.77
CA PHE A 402 5.23 -8.07 3.80
C PHE A 402 6.57 -8.70 3.47
N ASP A 403 6.81 -9.08 2.21
CA ASP A 403 8.09 -9.64 1.81
C ASP A 403 9.22 -8.60 1.89
N MET A 404 8.96 -7.33 1.52
CA MET A 404 9.90 -6.23 1.77
C MET A 404 10.16 -6.04 3.26
N ALA A 405 9.12 -6.02 4.09
CA ALA A 405 9.28 -5.85 5.54
C ALA A 405 9.99 -7.02 6.21
N TYR A 406 9.87 -8.23 5.65
CA TYR A 406 10.57 -9.42 6.14
C TYR A 406 12.03 -9.46 5.71
N ASP A 407 12.31 -9.28 4.43
CA ASP A 407 13.69 -9.24 3.87
C ASP A 407 13.85 -8.10 2.86
N PHE A 408 14.09 -6.90 3.37
CA PHE A 408 14.28 -5.72 2.52
C PHE A 408 15.51 -5.81 1.62
N SER A 409 16.51 -6.59 2.03
CA SER A 409 17.77 -6.75 1.27
C SER A 409 17.60 -7.56 -0.01
N SER A 410 16.52 -8.34 -0.14
CA SER A 410 16.21 -9.09 -1.36
C SER A 410 15.61 -8.22 -2.48
N PHE A 411 15.22 -6.98 -2.17
CA PHE A 411 14.66 -6.03 -3.12
C PHE A 411 15.69 -5.01 -3.59
N SER A 412 15.54 -4.60 -4.85
CA SER A 412 16.38 -3.61 -5.51
C SER A 412 15.60 -2.85 -6.57
N TYR A 413 16.17 -1.80 -7.13
CA TYR A 413 15.58 -1.09 -8.29
C TYR A 413 15.46 -1.98 -9.55
N ASP A 414 16.18 -3.09 -9.60
CA ASP A 414 16.14 -4.00 -10.75
C ASP A 414 15.00 -5.03 -10.65
N ASN A 415 14.55 -5.38 -9.44
CA ASN A 415 13.60 -6.46 -9.25
C ASN A 415 12.26 -6.05 -8.60
N ALA A 416 12.17 -4.88 -7.95
CA ALA A 416 10.97 -4.49 -7.23
C ALA A 416 9.72 -4.41 -8.13
N ASN A 417 9.89 -3.96 -9.39
CA ASN A 417 8.80 -3.93 -10.36
C ASN A 417 8.47 -5.33 -10.95
N LEU A 418 9.42 -6.26 -10.96
CA LEU A 418 9.25 -7.62 -11.49
C LEU A 418 8.63 -8.57 -10.44
N TYR A 419 8.76 -8.25 -9.17
CA TYR A 419 8.42 -9.11 -8.04
C TYR A 419 7.01 -9.73 -8.14
N GLN A 420 5.98 -8.92 -8.37
CA GLN A 420 4.59 -9.41 -8.40
C GLN A 420 4.36 -10.38 -9.57
N ALA A 421 4.94 -10.12 -10.73
CA ALA A 421 4.84 -11.02 -11.88
C ALA A 421 5.51 -12.37 -11.63
N GLU A 422 6.70 -12.37 -11.02
CA GLU A 422 7.38 -13.61 -10.63
C GLU A 422 6.61 -14.38 -9.56
N TRP A 423 6.03 -13.66 -8.58
CA TRP A 423 5.24 -14.28 -7.51
C TRP A 423 3.98 -14.93 -8.08
N LEU A 424 3.24 -14.24 -8.96
CA LEU A 424 2.07 -14.79 -9.65
C LEU A 424 2.46 -16.00 -10.52
N ALA A 425 3.54 -15.90 -11.28
CA ALA A 425 4.00 -17.00 -12.13
C ALA A 425 4.30 -18.25 -11.30
N ARG A 426 4.97 -18.10 -10.15
CA ARG A 426 5.23 -19.22 -9.23
C ARG A 426 3.94 -19.78 -8.61
N THR A 427 2.98 -18.93 -8.29
CA THR A 427 1.69 -19.31 -7.69
C THR A 427 0.84 -20.12 -8.66
N PHE A 428 0.78 -19.73 -9.94
CA PHE A 428 -0.07 -20.33 -10.94
C PHE A 428 0.64 -21.32 -11.88
N LEU A 429 1.93 -21.59 -11.67
CA LEU A 429 2.69 -22.54 -12.47
C LEU A 429 2.16 -23.97 -12.33
N SER A 430 1.74 -24.57 -13.44
CA SER A 430 1.37 -25.99 -13.48
C SER A 430 2.58 -26.88 -13.38
N LYS A 431 2.49 -27.99 -12.63
CA LYS A 431 3.60 -28.92 -12.34
C LYS A 431 3.88 -29.92 -13.46
N ARG A 432 3.11 -29.93 -14.54
CA ARG A 432 3.19 -30.95 -15.58
C ARG A 432 4.12 -30.61 -16.73
N GLU A 433 4.72 -29.42 -16.73
CA GLU A 433 5.53 -28.89 -17.83
C GLU A 433 7.00 -28.70 -17.45
N ASN A 434 7.86 -28.44 -18.44
CA ASN A 434 9.26 -28.06 -18.23
C ASN A 434 9.33 -26.75 -17.42
N MET A 435 9.56 -26.88 -16.11
CA MET A 435 9.34 -25.86 -15.10
C MET A 435 10.05 -24.52 -15.41
N THR A 436 11.28 -24.55 -15.90
CA THR A 436 12.09 -23.32 -16.06
C THR A 436 11.60 -22.47 -17.23
N SER A 437 11.31 -23.08 -18.39
CA SER A 437 10.85 -22.36 -19.57
C SER A 437 9.45 -21.77 -19.37
N ARG A 438 8.54 -22.57 -18.79
CA ARG A 438 7.16 -22.14 -18.54
C ARG A 438 7.07 -21.06 -17.47
N LEU A 439 7.91 -21.11 -16.43
CA LEU A 439 8.00 -20.07 -15.42
C LEU A 439 8.40 -18.73 -16.05
N ALA A 440 9.43 -18.72 -16.88
CA ALA A 440 9.90 -17.50 -17.55
C ALA A 440 8.82 -16.92 -18.49
N GLU A 441 8.14 -17.79 -19.26
CA GLU A 441 7.05 -17.37 -20.13
C GLU A 441 5.88 -16.76 -19.35
N LEU A 442 5.43 -17.44 -18.28
CA LEU A 442 4.33 -16.97 -17.46
C LEU A 442 4.69 -15.68 -16.72
N THR A 443 5.94 -15.56 -16.23
CA THR A 443 6.45 -14.30 -15.66
C THR A 443 6.38 -13.16 -16.67
N ALA A 444 6.81 -13.38 -17.91
CA ALA A 444 6.75 -12.36 -18.96
C ALA A 444 5.31 -11.95 -19.29
N GLN A 445 4.37 -12.90 -19.30
CA GLN A 445 2.95 -12.61 -19.53
C GLN A 445 2.36 -11.79 -18.39
N PHE A 446 2.57 -12.15 -17.13
CA PHE A 446 2.14 -11.36 -15.99
C PHE A 446 2.82 -9.99 -15.94
N GLN A 447 4.13 -9.92 -16.27
CA GLN A 447 4.85 -8.65 -16.32
C GLN A 447 4.24 -7.70 -17.37
N PHE A 448 3.86 -8.20 -18.55
CA PHE A 448 3.18 -7.41 -19.57
C PHE A 448 1.86 -6.84 -19.05
N ILE A 449 1.04 -7.66 -18.37
CA ILE A 449 -0.26 -7.23 -17.82
C ILE A 449 -0.03 -6.16 -16.74
N LEU A 450 0.83 -6.44 -15.76
CA LEU A 450 1.03 -5.56 -14.61
C LEU A 450 1.74 -4.26 -15.01
N ASP A 451 2.75 -4.29 -15.86
CA ASP A 451 3.42 -3.09 -16.35
C ASP A 451 2.43 -2.14 -17.04
N ASN A 452 1.57 -2.66 -17.91
CA ASN A 452 0.60 -1.84 -18.60
C ASN A 452 -0.55 -1.40 -17.68
N TYR A 453 -1.04 -2.28 -16.79
CA TYR A 453 -2.06 -1.92 -15.80
C TYR A 453 -1.61 -0.77 -14.90
N TYR A 454 -0.45 -0.90 -14.26
CA TYR A 454 0.08 0.14 -13.37
C TYR A 454 0.48 1.41 -14.13
N ARG A 455 1.02 1.31 -15.35
CA ARG A 455 1.32 2.46 -16.20
C ARG A 455 0.06 3.25 -16.56
N LEU A 456 -1.02 2.55 -16.92
CA LEU A 456 -2.31 3.17 -17.24
C LEU A 456 -2.95 3.80 -16.01
N ALA A 457 -2.86 3.12 -14.85
CA ALA A 457 -3.32 3.66 -13.57
C ALA A 457 -2.44 4.83 -13.09
N TRP A 458 -1.13 4.81 -13.37
CA TRP A 458 -0.23 5.94 -13.10
C TRP A 458 -0.68 7.21 -13.79
N ASN A 459 -1.00 7.10 -15.08
CA ASN A 459 -1.47 8.25 -15.87
C ASN A 459 -2.85 8.76 -15.41
N ARG A 460 -3.73 7.87 -15.00
CA ARG A 460 -5.02 8.18 -14.38
C ARG A 460 -5.55 6.93 -13.69
N LYS A 461 -5.75 6.99 -12.38
CA LYS A 461 -6.39 5.90 -11.66
C LYS A 461 -7.81 5.66 -12.19
N PRO A 462 -8.25 4.41 -12.34
CA PRO A 462 -9.62 4.14 -12.79
C PRO A 462 -10.69 4.83 -11.93
N GLU A 463 -10.47 4.95 -10.62
CA GLU A 463 -11.37 5.66 -9.71
C GLU A 463 -11.40 7.17 -9.96
N PHE A 464 -10.33 7.75 -10.52
CA PHE A 464 -10.20 9.18 -10.76
C PHE A 464 -10.66 9.60 -12.17
N MET A 465 -11.27 8.68 -12.93
CA MET A 465 -11.91 9.03 -14.19
C MET A 465 -13.06 9.99 -13.92
N GLY A 466 -13.14 11.09 -14.72
CA GLY A 466 -14.13 12.12 -14.51
C GLY A 466 -13.65 13.35 -13.72
N TYR A 467 -12.43 13.33 -13.20
CA TYR A 467 -11.79 14.48 -12.55
C TYR A 467 -12.59 15.15 -11.44
N GLU A 468 -13.37 14.39 -10.69
CA GLU A 468 -14.08 14.95 -9.55
C GLU A 468 -13.16 15.06 -8.33
N MET A 469 -13.42 16.04 -7.48
CA MET A 469 -12.80 16.20 -6.17
C MET A 469 -13.85 15.89 -5.11
N GLU A 470 -13.92 14.63 -4.68
CA GLU A 470 -14.82 14.21 -3.61
C GLU A 470 -14.53 15.02 -2.34
N TRP A 471 -15.55 15.20 -1.51
CA TRP A 471 -15.46 15.91 -0.24
C TRP A 471 -15.13 17.41 -0.35
N ASP A 472 -15.14 17.97 -1.56
CA ASP A 472 -14.93 19.39 -1.83
C ASP A 472 -16.27 20.12 -2.08
N SER A 473 -16.22 21.30 -2.68
CA SER A 473 -17.41 22.08 -3.03
C SER A 473 -18.28 21.34 -4.07
N GLU A 474 -19.59 21.64 -4.11
CA GLU A 474 -20.51 21.05 -5.09
C GLU A 474 -20.04 21.25 -6.54
N GLU A 475 -19.35 22.36 -6.82
CA GLU A 475 -18.78 22.65 -8.14
C GLU A 475 -17.61 21.72 -8.47
N ASN A 476 -16.69 21.52 -7.51
CA ASN A 476 -15.52 20.67 -7.70
C ASN A 476 -15.85 19.17 -7.64
N ASN A 477 -16.99 18.84 -7.06
CA ASN A 477 -17.51 17.47 -6.91
C ASN A 477 -18.47 17.10 -8.04
N ARG A 478 -18.19 17.55 -9.25
CA ARG A 478 -18.97 17.26 -10.46
C ARG A 478 -18.14 16.40 -11.41
N LEU A 479 -18.77 15.37 -11.98
CA LEU A 479 -18.14 14.59 -13.04
C LEU A 479 -17.87 15.44 -14.28
N HIS A 480 -16.66 15.34 -14.79
CA HIS A 480 -16.19 15.98 -16.01
C HIS A 480 -15.80 14.94 -17.06
N ASP A 481 -15.62 15.39 -18.29
CA ASP A 481 -14.88 14.64 -19.29
C ASP A 481 -13.43 14.48 -18.85
N THR A 482 -12.74 13.50 -19.44
CA THR A 482 -11.36 13.19 -19.05
C THR A 482 -10.37 14.16 -19.74
N ASP A 483 -9.10 14.09 -19.31
CA ASP A 483 -7.98 14.77 -19.96
C ASP A 483 -7.44 14.03 -21.20
N PHE A 484 -8.05 12.91 -21.59
CA PHE A 484 -7.71 12.19 -22.81
C PHE A 484 -8.58 12.68 -23.98
N SER A 485 -8.02 12.77 -25.18
CA SER A 485 -8.69 13.31 -26.36
C SER A 485 -8.79 12.26 -27.47
N PHE A 486 -9.93 12.21 -28.14
CA PHE A 486 -10.08 11.44 -29.37
C PHE A 486 -9.47 12.16 -30.59
N GLU A 487 -9.28 13.47 -30.51
CA GLU A 487 -8.71 14.29 -31.59
C GLU A 487 -7.21 14.01 -31.77
N ASP A 488 -6.45 13.92 -30.65
CA ASP A 488 -5.02 13.59 -30.65
C ASP A 488 -4.76 12.09 -30.60
N GLY A 489 -5.80 11.27 -30.42
CA GLY A 489 -5.74 9.80 -30.35
C GLY A 489 -5.39 9.24 -28.99
N SER A 490 -5.16 10.04 -27.95
CA SER A 490 -4.78 9.58 -26.61
C SER A 490 -5.90 8.75 -25.96
N ALA A 491 -7.16 9.16 -26.10
CA ALA A 491 -8.33 8.40 -25.64
C ALA A 491 -8.44 7.04 -26.32
N GLN A 492 -8.31 6.99 -27.65
CA GLN A 492 -8.37 5.74 -28.42
C GLN A 492 -7.22 4.81 -28.06
N LYS A 493 -5.99 5.34 -27.93
CA LYS A 493 -4.84 4.55 -27.51
C LYS A 493 -5.04 3.94 -26.13
N ARG A 494 -5.57 4.71 -25.18
CA ARG A 494 -5.86 4.23 -23.82
C ARG A 494 -6.88 3.09 -23.81
N LEU A 495 -7.94 3.18 -24.61
CA LEU A 495 -8.90 2.10 -24.78
C LEU A 495 -8.26 0.82 -25.32
N ILE A 496 -7.44 0.93 -26.37
CA ILE A 496 -6.71 -0.19 -26.96
C ILE A 496 -5.73 -0.80 -25.96
N ASP A 497 -4.97 0.01 -25.21
CA ASP A 497 -4.02 -0.47 -24.22
C ASP A 497 -4.74 -1.30 -23.12
N TYR A 498 -5.93 -0.89 -22.65
CA TYR A 498 -6.73 -1.67 -21.71
C TYR A 498 -7.30 -2.96 -22.33
N GLU A 499 -7.72 -2.93 -23.59
CA GLU A 499 -8.19 -4.12 -24.30
C GLU A 499 -7.07 -5.16 -24.41
N ASN A 500 -5.86 -4.73 -24.76
CA ASN A 500 -4.68 -5.61 -24.87
C ASN A 500 -4.36 -6.34 -23.56
N ILE A 501 -4.46 -5.65 -22.40
CA ILE A 501 -4.20 -6.31 -21.11
C ILE A 501 -5.34 -7.26 -20.72
N CYS A 502 -6.57 -6.94 -21.05
CA CYS A 502 -7.71 -7.87 -20.85
C CYS A 502 -7.52 -9.14 -21.70
N GLU A 503 -7.16 -9.01 -22.98
CA GLU A 503 -6.90 -10.17 -23.85
C GLU A 503 -5.72 -11.00 -23.33
N ALA A 504 -4.64 -10.35 -22.86
CA ALA A 504 -3.50 -11.06 -22.26
C ALA A 504 -3.89 -11.82 -20.99
N TYR A 505 -4.74 -11.24 -20.13
CA TYR A 505 -5.30 -11.92 -18.97
C TYR A 505 -6.14 -13.13 -19.38
N ASP A 506 -7.07 -12.96 -20.32
CA ASP A 506 -7.96 -14.03 -20.82
C ASP A 506 -7.14 -15.19 -21.43
N MET A 507 -6.00 -14.90 -22.06
CA MET A 507 -5.09 -15.93 -22.59
C MET A 507 -4.46 -16.76 -21.47
N ILE A 508 -4.06 -16.13 -20.36
CA ILE A 508 -3.53 -16.87 -19.20
C ILE A 508 -4.65 -17.73 -18.60
N GLU A 509 -5.80 -17.13 -18.31
CA GLU A 509 -6.94 -17.83 -17.67
C GLU A 509 -7.38 -19.08 -18.43
N ARG A 510 -7.50 -19.00 -19.76
CA ARG A 510 -7.87 -20.16 -20.61
C ARG A 510 -6.88 -21.33 -20.54
N ASN A 511 -5.64 -21.07 -20.14
CA ASN A 511 -4.57 -22.08 -20.04
C ASN A 511 -4.36 -22.58 -18.61
N LEU A 512 -5.08 -22.05 -17.62
CA LEU A 512 -5.04 -22.52 -16.24
C LEU A 512 -5.99 -23.71 -16.02
N ALA A 513 -5.74 -24.43 -14.95
CA ALA A 513 -6.70 -25.40 -14.44
C ALA A 513 -7.93 -24.67 -13.86
N PRO A 514 -9.15 -25.20 -14.05
CA PRO A 514 -10.38 -24.52 -13.63
C PRO A 514 -10.40 -24.10 -12.15
N GLU A 515 -9.77 -24.88 -11.29
CA GLU A 515 -9.64 -24.59 -9.85
C GLU A 515 -8.74 -23.40 -9.53
N GLN A 516 -7.91 -22.96 -10.48
CA GLN A 516 -7.03 -21.79 -10.33
C GLN A 516 -7.69 -20.47 -10.79
N CYS A 517 -8.72 -20.56 -11.64
CA CYS A 517 -9.33 -19.38 -12.24
C CYS A 517 -9.96 -18.43 -11.22
N PRO A 518 -10.68 -18.88 -10.15
CA PRO A 518 -11.19 -17.98 -9.13
C PRO A 518 -10.10 -17.13 -8.46
N ALA A 519 -9.00 -17.76 -8.06
CA ALA A 519 -7.88 -17.06 -7.43
C ALA A 519 -7.24 -16.04 -8.38
N LEU A 520 -7.02 -16.39 -9.65
CA LEU A 520 -6.47 -15.46 -10.63
C LEU A 520 -7.42 -14.28 -10.87
N PHE A 521 -8.73 -14.55 -10.95
CA PHE A 521 -9.73 -13.49 -11.11
C PHE A 521 -9.74 -12.54 -9.90
N GLU A 522 -9.67 -13.04 -8.68
CA GLU A 522 -9.62 -12.22 -7.47
C GLU A 522 -8.38 -11.31 -7.43
N MET A 523 -7.20 -11.86 -7.71
CA MET A 523 -5.94 -11.15 -7.57
C MET A 523 -5.62 -10.20 -8.74
N VAL A 524 -6.08 -10.52 -9.96
CA VAL A 524 -5.68 -9.80 -11.19
C VAL A 524 -6.90 -9.45 -12.06
N GLY A 525 -7.74 -10.44 -12.35
CA GLY A 525 -8.79 -10.30 -13.37
C GLY A 525 -9.80 -9.24 -13.04
N TYR A 526 -10.27 -9.19 -11.79
CA TYR A 526 -11.25 -8.19 -11.36
C TYR A 526 -10.71 -6.76 -11.55
N ALA A 527 -9.49 -6.48 -11.11
CA ALA A 527 -8.88 -5.16 -11.23
C ALA A 527 -8.67 -4.76 -12.70
N VAL A 528 -8.13 -5.67 -13.53
CA VAL A 528 -7.84 -5.42 -14.95
C VAL A 528 -9.13 -5.16 -15.73
N HIS A 529 -10.12 -6.04 -15.63
CA HIS A 529 -11.38 -5.89 -16.36
C HIS A 529 -12.20 -4.70 -15.86
N SER A 530 -12.26 -4.47 -14.56
CA SER A 530 -12.99 -3.33 -13.98
C SER A 530 -12.38 -2.00 -14.41
N ALA A 531 -11.04 -1.88 -14.39
CA ALA A 531 -10.34 -0.70 -14.88
C ALA A 531 -10.61 -0.44 -16.36
N CYS A 532 -10.62 -1.48 -17.20
CA CYS A 532 -10.97 -1.38 -18.61
C CYS A 532 -12.39 -0.82 -18.78
N GLN A 533 -13.37 -1.40 -18.09
CA GLN A 533 -14.75 -0.95 -18.22
C GLN A 533 -14.99 0.45 -17.66
N MET A 534 -14.28 0.84 -16.60
CA MET A 534 -14.33 2.21 -16.08
C MET A 534 -13.84 3.23 -17.13
N ASN A 535 -12.75 2.92 -17.81
CA ASN A 535 -12.24 3.76 -18.89
C ASN A 535 -13.22 3.82 -20.08
N ARG A 536 -13.79 2.69 -20.50
CA ARG A 536 -14.82 2.65 -21.53
C ARG A 536 -16.04 3.49 -21.14
N LYS A 537 -16.51 3.40 -19.91
CA LYS A 537 -17.65 4.16 -19.40
C LYS A 537 -17.43 5.67 -19.57
N PHE A 538 -16.31 6.18 -19.09
CA PHE A 538 -16.04 7.62 -19.13
C PHE A 538 -15.66 8.11 -20.53
N LEU A 539 -14.79 7.42 -21.24
CA LEU A 539 -14.34 7.84 -22.56
C LEU A 539 -15.48 7.78 -23.61
N TYR A 540 -16.34 6.78 -23.56
CA TYR A 540 -17.50 6.76 -24.46
C TYR A 540 -18.57 7.77 -24.05
N ALA A 541 -18.74 8.09 -22.77
CA ALA A 541 -19.59 9.21 -22.36
C ALA A 541 -19.05 10.53 -22.89
N GLN A 542 -17.75 10.76 -22.78
CA GLN A 542 -17.07 11.94 -23.37
C GLN A 542 -17.25 11.98 -24.89
N ARG A 543 -17.09 10.86 -25.60
CA ARG A 543 -17.31 10.79 -27.04
C ARG A 543 -18.78 11.08 -27.43
N ASN A 544 -19.72 10.65 -26.57
CA ASN A 544 -21.12 11.03 -26.72
C ASN A 544 -21.32 12.54 -26.55
N HIS A 545 -20.67 13.18 -25.60
CA HIS A 545 -20.73 14.64 -25.44
C HIS A 545 -20.17 15.38 -26.65
N GLU A 546 -19.07 14.91 -27.24
CA GLU A 546 -18.45 15.51 -28.43
C GLU A 546 -19.35 15.39 -29.67
N THR A 547 -20.07 14.29 -29.83
CA THR A 547 -20.78 13.96 -31.09
C THR A 547 -22.30 14.00 -30.99
N GLY A 548 -22.89 13.83 -29.82
CA GLY A 548 -24.32 13.58 -29.62
C GLY A 548 -24.79 12.22 -30.13
N ASP A 549 -23.87 11.31 -30.51
CA ASP A 549 -24.23 10.02 -31.08
C ASP A 549 -24.65 9.01 -29.98
N ALA A 550 -25.87 8.46 -30.13
CA ALA A 550 -26.45 7.50 -29.22
C ALA A 550 -25.67 6.18 -29.14
N VAL A 551 -24.86 5.83 -30.15
CA VAL A 551 -24.02 4.63 -30.12
C VAL A 551 -23.02 4.71 -28.96
N TYR A 552 -22.38 5.84 -28.77
CA TYR A 552 -21.42 6.02 -27.65
C TYR A 552 -22.12 6.06 -26.29
N ALA A 553 -23.34 6.60 -26.22
CA ALA A 553 -24.17 6.51 -25.01
C ALA A 553 -24.47 5.06 -24.62
N VAL A 554 -24.83 4.22 -25.58
CA VAL A 554 -25.06 2.78 -25.35
C VAL A 554 -23.76 2.07 -24.95
N MET A 555 -22.63 2.40 -25.57
CA MET A 555 -21.33 1.81 -25.21
C MET A 555 -20.91 2.16 -23.78
N ALA A 556 -21.10 3.42 -23.36
CA ALA A 556 -20.84 3.86 -22.00
C ALA A 556 -21.74 3.14 -20.97
N PHE A 557 -23.03 3.02 -21.28
CA PHE A 557 -23.98 2.29 -20.44
C PHE A 557 -23.61 0.79 -20.31
N ASN A 558 -23.28 0.14 -21.41
CA ASN A 558 -22.87 -1.27 -21.40
C ASN A 558 -21.59 -1.50 -20.58
N ALA A 559 -20.65 -0.55 -20.61
CA ALA A 559 -19.46 -0.62 -19.78
C ALA A 559 -19.79 -0.51 -18.27
N ASN A 560 -20.73 0.35 -17.90
CA ASN A 560 -21.22 0.45 -16.53
C ASN A 560 -21.87 -0.86 -16.06
N GLU A 561 -22.76 -1.44 -16.89
CA GLU A 561 -23.39 -2.73 -16.59
C GLU A 561 -22.38 -3.87 -16.47
N LYS A 562 -21.29 -3.82 -17.24
CA LYS A 562 -20.22 -4.82 -17.17
C LYS A 562 -19.44 -4.73 -15.85
N ILE A 563 -19.21 -3.53 -15.30
CA ILE A 563 -18.61 -3.37 -13.96
C ILE A 563 -19.48 -4.08 -12.91
N GLU A 564 -20.79 -3.90 -12.97
CA GLU A 564 -21.73 -4.56 -12.06
C GLU A 564 -21.72 -6.10 -12.22
N GLN A 565 -21.60 -6.61 -13.44
CA GLN A 565 -21.46 -8.04 -13.68
C GLN A 565 -20.16 -8.61 -13.11
N LEU A 566 -19.03 -7.88 -13.21
CA LEU A 566 -17.74 -8.28 -12.63
C LEU A 566 -17.80 -8.31 -11.10
N ARG A 567 -18.43 -7.30 -10.47
CA ARG A 567 -18.70 -7.27 -9.04
C ARG A 567 -19.52 -8.48 -8.60
N LYS A 568 -20.58 -8.76 -9.32
CA LYS A 568 -21.45 -9.91 -9.05
C LYS A 568 -20.70 -11.23 -9.20
N GLN A 569 -19.90 -11.39 -10.25
CA GLN A 569 -19.06 -12.57 -10.46
C GLN A 569 -18.10 -12.77 -9.27
N TYR A 570 -17.42 -11.70 -8.81
CA TYR A 570 -16.53 -11.76 -7.67
C TYR A 570 -17.24 -12.25 -6.40
N ASN A 571 -18.39 -11.67 -6.11
CA ASN A 571 -19.14 -11.96 -4.90
C ASN A 571 -19.80 -13.35 -4.91
N GLU A 572 -20.22 -13.85 -6.07
CA GLU A 572 -21.00 -15.08 -6.21
C GLU A 572 -20.17 -16.33 -6.53
N GLN A 573 -18.93 -16.17 -7.00
CA GLN A 573 -18.06 -17.32 -7.24
C GLN A 573 -17.82 -18.11 -5.96
N LEU A 574 -17.39 -19.38 -6.08
CA LEU A 574 -17.11 -20.27 -4.95
C LEU A 574 -18.29 -20.37 -3.96
N ASP A 575 -19.49 -20.59 -4.51
CA ASP A 575 -20.75 -20.69 -3.74
C ASP A 575 -21.04 -19.44 -2.88
N GLY A 576 -20.57 -18.27 -3.32
CA GLY A 576 -20.79 -17.00 -2.64
C GLY A 576 -19.93 -16.79 -1.39
N LYS A 577 -18.77 -17.43 -1.30
CA LYS A 577 -17.81 -17.25 -0.17
C LYS A 577 -17.54 -15.78 0.11
N TRP A 578 -17.40 -14.96 -0.93
CA TRP A 578 -17.10 -13.53 -0.83
C TRP A 578 -18.32 -12.64 -1.07
N ASN A 579 -19.53 -13.20 -0.93
CA ASN A 579 -20.74 -12.41 -1.13
C ASN A 579 -20.77 -11.20 -0.21
N GLN A 580 -21.02 -10.01 -0.77
CA GLN A 580 -20.95 -8.68 -0.12
C GLN A 580 -19.52 -8.14 0.16
N MET A 581 -18.44 -8.80 -0.26
CA MET A 581 -17.07 -8.30 -0.06
C MET A 581 -16.78 -7.13 -1.00
N ILE A 582 -17.08 -7.23 -2.29
CA ILE A 582 -16.93 -6.12 -3.23
C ILE A 582 -18.24 -5.36 -3.28
N SER A 583 -18.20 -4.13 -2.80
CA SER A 583 -19.33 -3.20 -2.86
C SER A 583 -19.14 -2.19 -3.98
N GLN A 584 -20.21 -1.83 -4.65
CA GLN A 584 -20.20 -0.73 -5.60
C GLN A 584 -20.38 0.61 -4.88
N VAL A 585 -21.26 0.63 -3.89
CA VAL A 585 -21.49 1.79 -3.03
C VAL A 585 -21.51 1.32 -1.59
N PRO A 586 -20.50 1.65 -0.78
CA PRO A 586 -20.50 1.30 0.62
C PRO A 586 -21.71 1.87 1.33
N PRO A 587 -22.27 1.18 2.32
CA PRO A 587 -23.35 1.73 3.15
C PRO A 587 -22.94 3.05 3.81
N GLY A 588 -23.70 4.12 3.55
CA GLY A 588 -23.44 5.44 4.13
C GLY A 588 -22.57 6.38 3.30
N TYR A 589 -21.99 5.89 2.17
CA TYR A 589 -21.21 6.72 1.24
C TYR A 589 -21.96 6.92 -0.07
N THR A 590 -21.73 8.05 -0.71
CA THR A 590 -22.16 8.34 -2.09
C THR A 590 -20.95 8.34 -3.00
N ALA A 591 -20.26 7.21 -3.10
CA ALA A 591 -19.09 7.09 -3.95
C ALA A 591 -19.44 7.44 -5.40
N LYS A 592 -18.87 8.54 -5.87
CA LYS A 592 -19.30 9.17 -7.13
C LYS A 592 -18.68 8.54 -8.36
N TYR A 593 -17.53 7.90 -8.24
CA TYR A 593 -16.93 7.15 -9.35
C TYR A 593 -17.79 5.96 -9.81
N HIS A 594 -18.78 5.53 -9.02
CA HIS A 594 -19.81 4.56 -9.43
C HIS A 594 -20.94 5.21 -10.23
N GLN A 595 -21.08 6.52 -10.20
CA GLN A 595 -22.15 7.18 -10.93
C GLN A 595 -21.91 7.08 -12.44
N MET A 596 -23.00 6.91 -13.17
CA MET A 596 -22.96 7.01 -14.60
C MET A 596 -22.79 8.48 -15.01
N PRO A 597 -21.81 8.85 -15.85
CA PRO A 597 -21.76 10.18 -16.45
C PRO A 597 -23.07 10.51 -17.14
N LYS A 598 -23.49 11.76 -17.08
CA LYS A 598 -24.67 12.20 -17.83
C LYS A 598 -24.39 12.03 -19.33
N LEU A 599 -25.40 11.68 -20.07
CA LEU A 599 -25.33 11.50 -21.54
C LEU A 599 -26.11 12.60 -22.24
N SER A 600 -25.83 12.83 -23.52
CA SER A 600 -26.43 13.90 -24.30
C SER A 600 -26.95 13.37 -25.66
N ASP A 601 -28.03 13.96 -26.15
CA ASP A 601 -28.60 13.70 -27.48
C ASP A 601 -28.05 14.62 -28.57
N LYS A 602 -27.13 15.53 -28.19
CA LYS A 602 -26.47 16.51 -29.07
C LYS A 602 -25.09 16.86 -28.55
N PRO A 603 -24.18 17.36 -29.39
CA PRO A 603 -22.88 17.84 -28.93
C PRO A 603 -23.02 18.90 -27.81
N THR A 604 -22.14 18.79 -26.79
CA THR A 604 -22.16 19.67 -25.63
C THR A 604 -20.76 19.79 -24.99
N ASP A 605 -20.43 21.01 -24.57
CA ASP A 605 -19.20 21.31 -23.80
C ASP A 605 -19.47 21.41 -22.29
N ALA A 606 -20.69 21.10 -21.85
CA ALA A 606 -21.10 21.28 -20.45
C ALA A 606 -20.27 20.49 -19.42
N TYR A 607 -19.57 19.47 -19.88
CA TYR A 607 -18.78 18.56 -19.03
C TYR A 607 -17.26 18.64 -19.29
N ARG A 608 -16.81 19.57 -20.15
CA ARG A 608 -15.38 19.77 -20.38
C ARG A 608 -14.63 20.10 -19.09
N LEU A 609 -13.42 19.57 -19.00
CA LEU A 609 -12.47 19.97 -17.96
C LEU A 609 -12.10 21.45 -18.13
N PRO A 610 -11.93 22.18 -17.03
CA PRO A 610 -11.38 23.54 -17.08
C PRO A 610 -9.96 23.55 -17.68
N ASP A 611 -9.67 24.54 -18.52
CA ASP A 611 -8.39 24.66 -19.24
C ASP A 611 -7.16 24.71 -18.31
N TYR A 612 -7.31 25.17 -17.06
CA TYR A 612 -6.20 25.25 -16.10
C TYR A 612 -5.66 23.87 -15.67
N GLN A 613 -6.35 22.78 -16.00
CA GLN A 613 -5.93 21.41 -15.68
C GLN A 613 -5.09 20.77 -16.79
N HIS A 614 -4.91 21.46 -17.92
CA HIS A 614 -4.20 20.92 -19.07
C HIS A 614 -3.00 21.78 -19.44
N HIS A 615 -1.83 21.13 -19.47
CA HIS A 615 -0.70 21.59 -20.25
C HIS A 615 -0.63 20.75 -21.53
N PRO A 616 -0.78 21.35 -22.73
CA PRO A 616 -0.70 20.59 -23.97
C PRO A 616 0.67 19.93 -24.08
N GLU A 617 0.70 18.64 -24.46
CA GLU A 617 1.95 17.98 -24.78
C GLU A 617 2.61 18.71 -25.96
N LEU A 618 3.88 19.10 -25.78
CA LEU A 618 4.65 19.69 -26.86
C LEU A 618 4.96 18.62 -27.92
N ARG A 619 5.21 19.09 -29.15
CA ARG A 619 5.25 18.27 -30.37
C ARG A 619 6.23 17.12 -30.34
N ASN A 620 7.36 17.29 -29.69
CA ASN A 620 8.44 16.32 -29.65
C ASN A 620 8.66 15.81 -28.22
N LYS A 621 9.17 14.59 -28.08
CA LYS A 621 9.42 13.95 -26.80
C LYS A 621 10.81 13.34 -26.78
N ILE A 622 11.49 13.47 -25.63
CA ILE A 622 12.74 12.76 -25.36
C ILE A 622 12.43 11.31 -24.98
N ASP A 623 13.01 10.37 -25.67
CA ASP A 623 12.99 8.95 -25.28
C ASP A 623 14.07 8.71 -24.20
N LEU A 624 13.66 8.58 -22.95
CA LEU A 624 14.58 8.36 -21.83
C LEU A 624 15.36 7.04 -21.96
N SER A 625 14.86 6.06 -22.73
CA SER A 625 15.56 4.78 -22.92
C SER A 625 16.83 4.91 -23.74
N THR A 626 16.97 6.00 -24.50
CA THR A 626 18.17 6.28 -25.32
C THR A 626 19.30 6.94 -24.53
N LEU A 627 19.03 7.34 -23.29
CA LEU A 627 20.03 8.02 -22.47
C LEU A 627 21.06 7.05 -21.93
N THR A 628 22.34 7.43 -22.05
CA THR A 628 23.42 6.76 -21.33
C THR A 628 23.61 7.45 -19.98
N VAL A 629 23.20 6.79 -18.91
CA VAL A 629 23.27 7.33 -17.56
C VAL A 629 24.37 6.68 -16.74
N SER A 630 24.97 7.46 -15.85
CA SER A 630 25.92 6.98 -14.84
C SER A 630 25.63 7.63 -13.50
N ASN A 631 26.14 7.05 -12.43
CA ASN A 631 26.00 7.65 -11.09
C ASN A 631 26.38 9.16 -11.12
N PRO A 632 25.57 10.07 -10.55
CA PRO A 632 24.48 9.80 -9.63
C PRO A 632 23.09 9.60 -10.28
N PHE A 633 22.97 9.61 -11.59
CA PHE A 633 21.71 9.43 -12.31
C PHE A 633 21.38 7.93 -12.49
N ARG A 634 20.10 7.60 -12.53
CA ARG A 634 19.59 6.24 -12.74
C ARG A 634 18.33 6.25 -13.59
N LEU A 635 18.20 5.30 -14.53
CA LEU A 635 16.93 4.97 -15.15
C LEU A 635 16.17 3.98 -14.27
N MET A 636 14.90 4.28 -13.99
CA MET A 636 14.02 3.47 -13.17
C MET A 636 12.84 2.98 -13.99
N LYS A 637 12.66 1.66 -14.07
CA LYS A 637 11.47 1.02 -14.66
C LYS A 637 10.37 0.89 -13.59
N GLY A 638 9.12 0.92 -14.04
CA GLY A 638 7.99 0.68 -13.15
C GLY A 638 7.48 1.93 -12.43
N ILE A 639 7.88 3.13 -12.89
CA ILE A 639 7.43 4.41 -12.35
C ILE A 639 7.38 5.46 -13.47
N GLY A 640 6.40 6.37 -13.37
CA GLY A 640 6.21 7.47 -14.33
C GLY A 640 5.28 7.13 -15.49
N SER A 641 4.90 8.17 -16.22
CA SER A 641 3.87 8.12 -17.28
C SER A 641 4.22 7.20 -18.45
N ASP A 642 5.50 7.04 -18.74
CA ASP A 642 6.02 6.14 -19.79
C ASP A 642 6.60 4.83 -19.21
N TRP A 643 6.43 4.59 -17.92
CA TRP A 643 6.93 3.43 -17.21
C TRP A 643 8.47 3.32 -17.15
N LEU A 644 9.14 4.41 -17.51
CA LEU A 644 10.58 4.63 -17.39
C LEU A 644 10.83 6.08 -17.00
N SER A 645 11.61 6.30 -15.98
CA SER A 645 11.91 7.63 -15.44
C SER A 645 13.39 7.80 -15.14
N LEU A 646 13.86 9.04 -15.05
CA LEU A 646 15.23 9.40 -14.71
C LEU A 646 15.28 9.93 -13.26
N GLN A 647 15.89 9.17 -12.36
CA GLN A 647 16.18 9.63 -10.98
C GLN A 647 17.45 10.47 -10.96
N MET A 648 17.38 11.63 -10.33
CA MET A 648 18.47 12.61 -10.20
C MET A 648 19.09 12.51 -8.81
N GLY A 649 20.00 11.55 -8.59
CA GLY A 649 20.67 11.30 -7.30
C GLY A 649 19.83 10.46 -6.33
N GLN A 650 20.49 9.97 -5.29
CA GLN A 650 19.81 9.24 -4.20
C GLN A 650 19.19 10.23 -3.21
N PRO A 651 17.91 10.06 -2.79
CA PRO A 651 17.21 11.05 -1.96
C PRO A 651 17.92 11.43 -0.65
N LEU A 652 18.59 10.48 -0.01
CA LEU A 652 19.25 10.69 1.28
C LEU A 652 20.72 11.18 1.17
N ASP A 653 21.30 11.14 -0.02
CA ASP A 653 22.64 11.68 -0.24
C ASP A 653 22.58 13.18 -0.56
N LEU A 654 22.30 13.98 0.48
CA LEU A 654 22.02 15.41 0.38
C LEU A 654 23.21 16.25 -0.14
N GLN A 655 24.38 15.67 -0.31
CA GLN A 655 25.56 16.33 -0.86
C GLN A 655 25.80 15.98 -2.34
N THR A 656 24.99 15.10 -2.91
CA THR A 656 25.11 14.72 -4.32
C THR A 656 24.87 15.91 -5.24
N THR A 657 25.79 16.12 -6.16
CA THR A 657 25.69 17.07 -7.25
C THR A 657 26.02 16.36 -8.57
N GLY A 658 25.62 16.95 -9.67
CA GLY A 658 25.91 16.42 -10.99
C GLY A 658 24.97 16.98 -12.05
N SER A 659 25.31 16.76 -13.31
CA SER A 659 24.48 17.12 -14.44
C SER A 659 24.51 16.04 -15.50
N ILE A 660 23.47 15.98 -16.30
CA ILE A 660 23.35 15.13 -17.48
C ILE A 660 22.98 15.97 -18.69
N ASP A 661 23.70 15.74 -19.77
CA ASP A 661 23.47 16.39 -21.05
C ASP A 661 22.57 15.50 -21.93
N ILE A 662 21.50 16.08 -22.43
CA ILE A 662 20.46 15.42 -23.21
C ILE A 662 20.33 16.12 -24.54
N PRO A 663 20.64 15.47 -25.66
CA PRO A 663 20.45 16.06 -26.99
C PRO A 663 18.96 16.36 -27.26
N ILE A 664 18.68 17.53 -27.83
CA ILE A 664 17.36 17.92 -28.29
C ILE A 664 17.36 17.86 -29.83
N PRO A 665 16.94 16.76 -30.43
CA PRO A 665 16.86 16.66 -31.88
C PRO A 665 15.68 17.43 -32.45
N GLN A 666 15.66 17.64 -33.76
CA GLN A 666 14.51 18.19 -34.49
C GLN A 666 14.12 19.65 -34.17
N ILE A 667 15.04 20.47 -33.68
CA ILE A 667 14.87 21.89 -33.57
C ILE A 667 15.24 22.51 -34.91
N MET A 668 14.42 23.46 -35.41
CA MET A 668 14.69 24.19 -36.65
C MET A 668 15.91 25.09 -36.46
N ASP A 669 16.83 25.12 -37.45
CA ASP A 669 18.03 26.00 -37.45
C ASP A 669 17.71 27.49 -37.30
N SER A 670 16.49 27.88 -37.64
CA SER A 670 16.01 29.27 -37.54
C SER A 670 15.45 29.62 -36.13
N ALA A 671 15.29 28.65 -35.24
CA ALA A 671 14.71 28.90 -33.94
C ALA A 671 15.64 29.72 -33.04
N ASP A 672 15.10 30.68 -32.32
CA ASP A 672 15.81 31.49 -31.31
C ASP A 672 15.67 30.94 -29.88
N SER A 673 14.68 30.07 -29.67
CA SER A 673 14.37 29.47 -28.37
C SER A 673 13.70 28.12 -28.54
N VAL A 674 13.68 27.33 -27.46
CA VAL A 674 12.97 26.08 -27.35
C VAL A 674 12.01 26.15 -26.16
N SER A 675 10.77 25.73 -26.38
CA SER A 675 9.80 25.50 -25.30
C SER A 675 9.99 24.08 -24.75
N LEU A 676 10.07 23.94 -23.44
CA LEU A 676 10.25 22.68 -22.73
C LEU A 676 9.09 22.48 -21.77
N CYS A 677 8.58 21.25 -21.68
CA CYS A 677 7.73 20.81 -20.58
C CYS A 677 8.38 19.58 -19.92
N ILE A 678 8.76 19.73 -18.65
CA ILE A 678 9.37 18.68 -17.87
C ILE A 678 8.37 18.22 -16.82
N SER A 679 7.92 16.99 -16.92
CA SER A 679 7.02 16.34 -15.97
C SER A 679 7.83 15.51 -14.96
N VAL A 680 7.53 15.71 -13.68
CA VAL A 680 8.20 15.01 -12.57
C VAL A 680 7.19 14.23 -11.74
N VAL A 681 7.69 13.21 -11.04
CA VAL A 681 6.93 12.51 -9.99
C VAL A 681 6.71 13.47 -8.82
N PRO A 682 5.47 13.60 -8.29
CA PRO A 682 5.12 14.61 -7.29
C PRO A 682 5.54 14.20 -5.87
N MET A 683 6.83 13.98 -5.67
CA MET A 683 7.40 13.51 -4.40
C MET A 683 7.55 14.63 -3.39
N TRP A 684 7.44 14.29 -2.10
CA TRP A 684 7.79 15.18 -1.00
C TRP A 684 9.32 15.25 -0.80
N PRO A 685 9.85 16.39 -0.36
CA PRO A 685 11.27 16.47 0.00
C PRO A 685 11.55 15.67 1.27
N VAL A 686 12.68 14.98 1.31
CA VAL A 686 13.08 14.16 2.48
C VAL A 686 13.52 14.99 3.68
N ALA A 687 13.84 16.26 3.49
CA ALA A 687 14.30 17.18 4.53
C ALA A 687 13.60 18.54 4.40
N TYR A 688 13.35 19.20 5.52
CA TYR A 688 12.61 20.47 5.59
C TYR A 688 13.30 21.67 4.92
N ASP A 689 14.62 21.61 4.73
CA ASP A 689 15.39 22.66 4.03
C ASP A 689 15.52 22.40 2.52
N ARG A 690 14.73 21.45 1.99
CA ARG A 690 14.71 21.01 0.58
C ARG A 690 13.33 21.20 -0.02
N SER A 691 13.26 21.29 -1.34
CA SER A 691 12.04 21.41 -2.11
C SER A 691 12.11 20.69 -3.46
N ASN A 692 12.89 19.60 -3.51
CA ASN A 692 13.05 18.77 -4.71
C ASN A 692 13.43 19.61 -5.96
N ARG A 693 14.44 20.46 -5.83
CA ARG A 693 14.87 21.37 -6.89
C ARG A 693 15.80 20.68 -7.89
N PHE A 694 15.64 21.07 -9.13
CA PHE A 694 16.59 20.77 -10.19
C PHE A 694 16.75 22.00 -11.09
N ALA A 695 17.80 22.06 -11.87
CA ALA A 695 18.02 23.17 -12.78
C ALA A 695 18.10 22.69 -14.23
N VAL A 696 17.59 23.52 -15.14
CA VAL A 696 17.56 23.26 -16.57
C VAL A 696 18.26 24.38 -17.31
N SER A 697 19.16 24.05 -18.21
CA SER A 697 19.73 25.00 -19.16
C SER A 697 19.81 24.39 -20.55
N VAL A 698 19.95 25.21 -21.58
CA VAL A 698 20.16 24.77 -22.95
C VAL A 698 21.41 25.44 -23.50
N ASP A 699 22.25 24.69 -24.21
CA ASP A 699 23.47 25.11 -24.89
C ASP A 699 24.43 25.91 -23.98
N GLY A 700 24.53 25.53 -22.72
CA GLY A 700 25.38 26.23 -21.74
C GLY A 700 24.83 27.61 -21.30
N GLY A 701 23.57 27.89 -21.61
CA GLY A 701 22.88 29.10 -21.17
C GLY A 701 22.68 29.17 -19.66
N LYS A 702 22.06 30.25 -19.19
CA LYS A 702 21.79 30.46 -17.76
C LYS A 702 20.79 29.39 -17.26
N PRO A 703 21.14 28.62 -16.19
CA PRO A 703 20.22 27.64 -15.63
C PRO A 703 18.97 28.29 -15.03
N GLN A 704 17.81 27.69 -15.31
CA GLN A 704 16.54 27.97 -14.64
C GLN A 704 16.29 26.89 -13.60
N VAL A 705 16.03 27.28 -12.35
CA VAL A 705 15.72 26.36 -11.26
C VAL A 705 14.22 26.09 -11.25
N CYS A 706 13.89 24.81 -11.23
CA CYS A 706 12.55 24.27 -11.03
C CYS A 706 12.43 23.82 -9.57
N GLU A 707 11.32 24.18 -8.94
CA GLU A 707 11.10 23.89 -7.52
C GLU A 707 9.66 23.40 -7.32
N ASN A 708 9.48 22.23 -6.71
CA ASN A 708 8.16 21.70 -6.42
C ASN A 708 7.77 22.05 -4.98
N ILE A 709 7.09 23.19 -4.81
CA ILE A 709 6.52 23.62 -3.53
C ILE A 709 5.01 23.44 -3.59
N PHE A 710 4.48 22.70 -2.66
CA PHE A 710 3.05 22.55 -2.48
C PHE A 710 2.73 22.30 -1.00
N LYS A 711 1.49 22.57 -0.63
CA LYS A 711 0.98 22.33 0.71
C LYS A 711 -0.05 21.22 0.65
N GLU A 712 0.10 20.21 1.54
CA GLU A 712 -0.92 19.17 1.72
C GLU A 712 -2.31 19.82 1.89
N TRP A 713 -3.31 19.25 1.23
CA TRP A 713 -4.69 19.78 1.17
C TRP A 713 -4.87 21.06 0.33
N GLY A 714 -3.80 21.63 -0.19
CA GLY A 714 -3.87 22.78 -1.10
C GLY A 714 -4.26 22.39 -2.52
N PRO A 715 -4.70 23.35 -3.36
CA PRO A 715 -5.17 23.06 -4.72
C PRO A 715 -4.13 22.34 -5.58
N GLU A 716 -2.86 22.77 -5.51
CA GLU A 716 -1.78 22.15 -6.29
C GLU A 716 -1.53 20.69 -5.90
N TRP A 717 -1.53 20.37 -4.59
CA TRP A 717 -1.40 18.99 -4.13
C TRP A 717 -2.57 18.11 -4.60
N LYS A 718 -3.80 18.63 -4.52
CA LYS A 718 -4.99 17.92 -4.99
C LYS A 718 -4.88 17.54 -6.48
N LEU A 719 -4.44 18.47 -7.32
CA LEU A 719 -4.21 18.22 -8.73
C LEU A 719 -3.08 17.21 -8.96
N GLN A 720 -1.97 17.34 -8.22
CA GLN A 720 -0.86 16.39 -8.31
C GLN A 720 -1.28 14.96 -7.91
N VAL A 721 -2.19 14.81 -6.95
CA VAL A 721 -2.78 13.50 -6.59
C VAL A 721 -3.61 12.95 -7.75
N LEU A 722 -4.51 13.76 -8.33
CA LEU A 722 -5.39 13.31 -9.41
C LEU A 722 -4.63 13.00 -10.70
N GLU A 723 -3.59 13.76 -11.00
CA GLU A 723 -2.79 13.63 -12.24
C GLU A 723 -1.51 12.81 -12.08
N ASN A 724 -1.08 12.59 -10.82
CA ASN A 724 0.16 11.89 -10.47
C ASN A 724 1.41 12.47 -11.14
N ARG A 725 1.44 13.79 -11.30
CA ARG A 725 2.54 14.55 -11.92
C ARG A 725 2.57 16.01 -11.48
N LYS A 726 3.76 16.61 -11.60
CA LYS A 726 3.96 18.07 -11.64
C LYS A 726 4.69 18.43 -12.91
N GLU A 727 4.25 19.47 -13.58
CA GLU A 727 4.83 19.95 -14.84
C GLU A 727 5.50 21.30 -14.68
N PHE A 728 6.65 21.46 -15.32
CA PHE A 728 7.41 22.69 -15.42
C PHE A 728 7.52 23.09 -16.89
N VAL A 729 6.83 24.17 -17.26
CA VAL A 729 6.84 24.71 -18.62
C VAL A 729 7.75 25.93 -18.67
N MET A 730 8.68 25.96 -19.62
CA MET A 730 9.63 27.06 -19.77
C MET A 730 10.05 27.25 -21.23
N THR A 731 10.45 28.47 -21.59
CA THR A 731 11.07 28.76 -22.87
C THR A 731 12.50 29.24 -22.64
N LEU A 732 13.46 28.55 -23.21
CA LEU A 732 14.88 28.85 -23.06
C LEU A 732 15.51 29.26 -24.40
N PRO A 733 16.44 30.24 -24.39
CA PRO A 733 17.11 30.67 -25.59
C PRO A 733 18.06 29.59 -26.12
N LEU A 734 18.16 29.52 -27.44
CA LEU A 734 19.09 28.62 -28.14
C LEU A 734 20.36 29.37 -28.56
N ASN A 735 21.49 28.69 -28.51
CA ASN A 735 22.74 29.20 -29.11
C ASN A 735 22.88 28.57 -30.51
N LYS A 736 22.70 29.40 -31.54
CA LYS A 736 22.77 28.98 -32.96
C LYS A 736 24.12 28.36 -33.38
N ALA A 737 25.16 28.49 -32.58
CA ALA A 737 26.44 27.85 -32.86
C ALA A 737 26.50 26.37 -32.40
N HIS A 738 25.49 25.90 -31.68
CA HIS A 738 25.42 24.52 -31.15
C HIS A 738 24.48 23.68 -32.02
N HIS A 739 25.00 22.57 -32.55
CA HIS A 739 24.25 21.55 -33.29
C HIS A 739 24.84 20.18 -32.97
N PRO A 740 24.09 19.20 -32.42
CA PRO A 740 22.71 19.35 -31.93
C PRO A 740 22.63 20.26 -30.70
N HIS A 741 21.45 20.83 -30.44
CA HIS A 741 21.18 21.55 -29.20
C HIS A 741 21.21 20.59 -28.02
N ILE A 742 21.73 21.05 -26.88
CA ILE A 742 21.91 20.23 -25.69
C ILE A 742 21.14 20.85 -24.51
N MET A 743 20.20 20.10 -23.95
CA MET A 743 19.60 20.41 -22.67
C MET A 743 20.47 19.78 -21.56
N THR A 744 20.81 20.56 -20.54
CA THR A 744 21.49 20.09 -19.35
C THR A 744 20.54 20.09 -18.16
N LEU A 745 20.34 18.93 -17.54
CA LEU A 745 19.65 18.79 -16.25
C LEU A 745 20.68 18.69 -15.13
N SER A 746 20.56 19.54 -14.10
CA SER A 746 21.49 19.61 -12.97
C SER A 746 20.78 19.35 -11.64
N ILE A 747 21.39 18.56 -10.78
CA ILE A 747 20.91 18.29 -9.43
C ILE A 747 21.12 19.55 -8.56
N VAL A 748 20.05 20.03 -7.94
CA VAL A 748 20.08 21.04 -6.88
C VAL A 748 19.76 20.35 -5.55
N ASP A 749 18.65 19.60 -5.52
CA ASP A 749 18.32 18.67 -4.44
C ASP A 749 18.27 17.24 -5.01
N PRO A 750 18.94 16.26 -4.43
CA PRO A 750 18.93 14.89 -4.94
C PRO A 750 17.59 14.19 -4.69
N GLY A 751 17.27 13.22 -5.56
CA GLY A 751 16.11 12.35 -5.43
C GLY A 751 14.95 12.69 -6.34
N GLN A 752 14.95 13.84 -7.05
CA GLN A 752 13.87 14.15 -8.00
C GLN A 752 13.83 13.11 -9.13
N ILE A 753 12.62 12.70 -9.51
CA ILE A 753 12.38 11.73 -10.58
C ILE A 753 11.68 12.44 -11.75
N ILE A 754 12.37 12.53 -12.88
CA ILE A 754 11.84 13.07 -14.14
C ILE A 754 11.14 11.91 -14.87
N GLN A 755 9.83 12.05 -15.13
CA GLN A 755 9.05 11.02 -15.79
C GLN A 755 8.80 11.25 -17.27
N LYS A 756 8.89 12.52 -17.73
CA LYS A 756 8.66 12.87 -19.14
C LYS A 756 9.29 14.22 -19.48
N ILE A 757 9.81 14.32 -20.69
CA ILE A 757 10.32 15.59 -21.23
C ILE A 757 9.76 15.75 -22.63
N THR A 758 9.01 16.83 -22.86
CA THR A 758 8.54 17.22 -24.18
C THR A 758 9.08 18.60 -24.58
N TYR A 759 9.17 18.89 -25.87
CA TYR A 759 9.74 20.13 -26.37
C TYR A 759 9.19 20.53 -27.74
N GLU A 760 9.30 21.79 -28.04
CA GLU A 760 8.89 22.35 -29.33
C GLU A 760 9.77 23.53 -29.75
#